data_a62a21cd0b6b88db53a8f33cb73ea128
#
_entry.id   a62a21cd0b6b88db53a8f33cb73ea128
#
_cell.length_a   1.000
_cell.length_b   1.000
_cell.length_c   1.000
_cell.angle_alpha   90.00
_cell.angle_beta   90.00
_cell.angle_gamma   90.00
#
_symmetry.space_group_name_H-M   'P 1'
#
loop_
_entity.id
_entity.type
_entity.pdbx_description
1 polymer ?
#
loop_
_entity_poly.entity_id
_entity_poly.type
_entity_poly.pdbx_seq_one_letter_code
_entity_poly.pdbx_strand_id
1 'polypeptide(L)'
;MRRLISIVFFTLLCVAAFSQNNAADSLFALSPDSLIARYIDLEEYTITARVKEKDIIIPQTLSGVQLKKMNALSVADAIRYFSGVQIKDYGGVGGLKTVNIRSMGTNHMGVYYNGVQLGNAQNGQIDLGKYSLENIEEIQLYNGQKSDIWQSAREFGAAGSIYLTTRRPRFEDGKAFNIKGQMRAGSFDLINPSFLLDVKLSETMSLTANAELVSSSGKYPFRYRRVTPSGELAYDTTAIRQNGDINAIRVEAALNHYYSNTGFWKLQLYHYNSERGVPGAIVNNVWRNGERLWDRNSFVQATWQDELLHRWAIRINAKYANDYTRYINNDDKLIHVENQYLQQEAYLTMAHKVRIFDWWDVSAAYDMQYNALSMYLDAHRFTHWLSAATAINIKNYLRLQASILGTFVSDMSDSSDKSDKSNISTAKCTPALFLSYRPSQVIDLRFNAFYKQSYRYPTFNDLYYTDMGNAYLKPELAKQHSASLSFVQPFRIADFRGSEFRLNADYYYNRISDKIIAYPKGQQFRWTMLNLGLVKINGLDVNTHLHFVLPKNFYLTAKLQYTYQTAIDVTDPADNYYGHQIPYIPWHSGSAVGMFGWSNEWMQYHLNYSFIYVGERYNQQENILYNYTQPWYTHDLSIVGEWDIYKARGERREAKGKRLFTLRVALDVNNLLSQDYDVILNYPMPKRNYKCTISITY
;
A
#
# COMPACT_ATOMS: atom_id res chain seq x y z
N MET A 1 -13.63 28.09 5.12
CA MET A 1 -13.15 27.84 6.48
C MET A 1 -14.27 27.93 7.55
N ARG A 2 -14.97 29.06 7.74
CA ARG A 2 -16.06 29.16 8.75
C ARG A 2 -17.21 28.15 8.57
N ARG A 3 -17.62 27.79 7.35
CA ARG A 3 -18.69 26.79 7.10
C ARG A 3 -18.25 25.35 7.34
N LEU A 4 -16.98 25.00 7.16
CA LEU A 4 -16.45 23.66 7.47
C LEU A 4 -16.34 23.42 8.99
N ILE A 5 -15.92 24.45 9.73
CA ILE A 5 -15.86 24.43 11.20
C ILE A 5 -17.26 24.27 11.80
N SER A 6 -18.27 24.86 11.19
CA SER A 6 -19.68 24.70 11.64
C SER A 6 -20.22 23.30 11.41
N ILE A 7 -19.82 22.61 10.34
CA ILE A 7 -20.25 21.22 10.07
C ILE A 7 -19.58 20.24 11.05
N VAL A 8 -18.29 20.43 11.33
CA VAL A 8 -17.56 19.62 12.32
C VAL A 8 -18.09 19.87 13.74
N PHE A 9 -18.45 21.11 14.05
CA PHE A 9 -19.04 21.45 15.36
C PHE A 9 -20.47 20.92 15.52
N PHE A 10 -21.26 20.90 14.44
CA PHE A 10 -22.62 20.36 14.47
C PHE A 10 -22.63 18.81 14.58
N THR A 11 -21.69 18.12 13.94
CA THR A 11 -21.52 16.67 14.12
C THR A 11 -21.01 16.31 15.51
N LEU A 12 -20.13 17.10 16.11
CA LEU A 12 -19.70 16.93 17.50
C LEU A 12 -20.82 17.18 18.51
N LEU A 13 -21.69 18.15 18.26
CA LEU A 13 -22.87 18.43 19.11
C LEU A 13 -23.93 17.33 18.99
N CYS A 14 -24.15 16.74 17.82
CA CYS A 14 -25.06 15.59 17.68
C CYS A 14 -24.55 14.36 18.42
N VAL A 15 -23.23 14.11 18.44
CA VAL A 15 -22.64 13.00 19.21
C VAL A 15 -22.73 13.24 20.72
N ALA A 16 -22.58 14.50 21.18
CA ALA A 16 -22.74 14.85 22.60
C ALA A 16 -24.19 14.75 23.11
N ALA A 17 -25.18 15.04 22.25
CA ALA A 17 -26.60 14.95 22.61
C ALA A 17 -27.11 13.50 22.79
N PHE A 18 -26.41 12.50 22.19
CA PHE A 18 -26.73 11.07 22.40
C PHE A 18 -26.01 10.43 23.59
N SER A 19 -25.13 11.16 24.29
CA SER A 19 -24.32 10.64 25.41
C SER A 19 -24.99 10.75 26.79
N GLN A 20 -26.14 11.38 26.91
CA GLN A 20 -26.82 11.55 28.20
C GLN A 20 -28.02 10.62 28.36
N ASN A 21 -27.82 9.32 28.37
CA ASN A 21 -28.70 8.38 29.10
C ASN A 21 -28.05 6.99 29.09
N ASN A 22 -27.50 6.60 30.21
CA ASN A 22 -27.64 5.28 30.83
C ASN A 22 -26.47 4.97 31.74
N ALA A 23 -26.68 5.31 32.99
CA ALA A 23 -26.06 4.61 34.09
C ALA A 23 -27.04 3.48 34.54
N ALA A 24 -26.46 2.33 34.82
CA ALA A 24 -27.01 1.17 35.56
C ALA A 24 -28.29 0.50 35.02
N ASP A 25 -28.24 -0.74 34.59
CA ASP A 25 -28.68 -1.90 35.35
C ASP A 25 -28.71 -3.21 34.56
N SER A 26 -28.44 -4.26 35.32
CA SER A 26 -28.82 -5.66 35.14
C SER A 26 -28.13 -6.55 34.12
N LEU A 27 -27.24 -7.35 34.65
CA LEU A 27 -26.94 -8.71 34.22
C LEU A 27 -28.23 -9.53 34.09
N PHE A 28 -28.57 -9.94 32.87
CA PHE A 28 -29.43 -11.12 32.67
C PHE A 28 -28.73 -12.10 31.72
N ALA A 29 -28.59 -13.31 32.20
CA ALA A 29 -28.05 -14.46 31.52
C ALA A 29 -28.93 -14.83 30.31
N LEU A 30 -28.36 -14.88 29.12
CA LEU A 30 -28.92 -15.53 27.95
C LEU A 30 -28.16 -16.83 27.68
N SER A 31 -28.90 -17.85 27.28
CA SER A 31 -28.40 -19.21 27.07
C SER A 31 -27.27 -19.29 26.02
N PRO A 32 -26.30 -20.24 26.19
CA PRO A 32 -25.09 -20.33 25.40
C PRO A 32 -25.28 -20.57 23.90
N ASP A 33 -26.37 -21.20 23.48
CA ASP A 33 -26.53 -21.70 22.10
C ASP A 33 -26.96 -20.65 21.06
N SER A 34 -27.54 -19.53 21.50
CA SER A 34 -27.92 -18.43 20.58
C SER A 34 -26.75 -17.44 20.30
N LEU A 35 -25.69 -17.51 21.10
CA LEU A 35 -24.50 -16.64 20.98
C LEU A 35 -23.49 -17.19 20.00
N ILE A 36 -23.42 -18.51 19.77
CA ILE A 36 -22.38 -19.14 18.95
C ILE A 36 -22.57 -18.83 17.43
N ALA A 37 -23.82 -18.80 16.96
CA ALA A 37 -24.09 -18.52 15.53
C ALA A 37 -23.89 -17.04 15.13
N ARG A 38 -23.92 -16.09 16.09
CA ARG A 38 -23.62 -14.68 15.85
C ARG A 38 -22.15 -14.31 16.02
N TYR A 39 -21.35 -15.21 16.61
CA TYR A 39 -19.95 -14.97 16.97
C TYR A 39 -18.98 -15.12 15.79
N ILE A 40 -19.34 -15.81 14.72
CA ILE A 40 -18.42 -16.09 13.59
C ILE A 40 -18.07 -14.83 12.80
N ASP A 41 -19.00 -13.88 12.65
CA ASP A 41 -18.73 -12.59 12.01
C ASP A 41 -18.09 -11.56 12.98
N LEU A 42 -18.20 -11.77 14.30
CA LEU A 42 -17.63 -10.87 15.31
C LEU A 42 -16.18 -11.22 15.69
N GLU A 43 -15.74 -12.47 15.51
CA GLU A 43 -14.34 -12.86 15.80
C GLU A 43 -13.34 -12.14 14.90
N GLU A 44 -13.65 -11.90 13.64
CA GLU A 44 -12.77 -11.17 12.71
C GLU A 44 -12.65 -9.68 13.11
N TYR A 45 -13.72 -9.09 13.65
CA TYR A 45 -13.69 -7.73 14.21
C TYR A 45 -12.98 -7.66 15.57
N THR A 46 -13.12 -8.68 16.39
CA THR A 46 -12.51 -8.72 17.74
C THR A 46 -11.02 -9.00 17.67
N ILE A 47 -10.54 -9.83 16.73
CA ILE A 47 -9.11 -10.10 16.52
C ILE A 47 -8.39 -8.86 15.99
N THR A 48 -8.97 -8.14 15.05
CA THR A 48 -8.42 -6.85 14.58
C THR A 48 -8.41 -5.78 15.67
N ALA A 49 -9.39 -5.75 16.55
CA ALA A 49 -9.44 -4.81 17.66
C ALA A 49 -8.38 -5.10 18.73
N ARG A 50 -8.14 -6.37 19.08
CA ARG A 50 -7.12 -6.75 20.09
C ARG A 50 -5.69 -6.55 19.64
N VAL A 51 -5.39 -6.73 18.34
CA VAL A 51 -4.04 -6.45 17.80
C VAL A 51 -3.76 -4.95 17.80
N LYS A 52 -4.78 -4.11 17.60
CA LYS A 52 -4.66 -2.63 17.58
C LYS A 52 -4.39 -1.97 18.94
N GLU A 53 -4.63 -2.65 20.05
CA GLU A 53 -4.34 -2.07 21.37
C GLU A 53 -2.84 -1.80 21.63
N LYS A 54 -1.95 -2.41 20.88
CA LYS A 54 -0.48 -2.29 21.07
C LYS A 54 0.20 -1.31 20.11
N ASP A 55 -0.46 -0.80 19.10
CA ASP A 55 0.19 0.08 18.11
C ASP A 55 0.26 1.54 18.61
N ILE A 56 1.47 2.13 18.59
CA ILE A 56 1.68 3.55 18.82
C ILE A 56 1.33 4.34 17.56
N ILE A 57 1.81 3.88 16.39
CA ILE A 57 1.37 4.39 15.09
C ILE A 57 0.21 3.50 14.63
N ILE A 58 -0.95 4.09 14.47
CA ILE A 58 -2.14 3.37 14.02
C ILE A 58 -2.06 3.21 12.50
N PRO A 59 -2.00 1.97 11.97
CA PRO A 59 -1.96 1.77 10.53
C PRO A 59 -3.32 2.04 9.88
N GLN A 60 -3.28 2.51 8.64
CA GLN A 60 -4.42 2.40 7.76
C GLN A 60 -4.47 0.96 7.24
N THR A 61 -5.60 0.29 7.47
CA THR A 61 -5.72 -1.16 7.21
C THR A 61 -6.85 -1.45 6.24
N LEU A 62 -6.60 -2.34 5.30
CA LEU A 62 -7.59 -3.04 4.50
C LEU A 62 -7.39 -4.54 4.71
N SER A 63 -8.40 -5.23 5.22
CA SER A 63 -8.33 -6.66 5.52
C SER A 63 -9.45 -7.46 4.87
N GLY A 64 -9.25 -8.73 4.70
CA GLY A 64 -10.14 -9.80 4.27
C GLY A 64 -11.42 -9.37 3.53
N VAL A 65 -12.50 -9.17 4.27
CA VAL A 65 -13.81 -8.79 3.73
C VAL A 65 -13.77 -7.43 3.01
N GLN A 66 -13.02 -6.45 3.53
CA GLN A 66 -12.94 -5.12 2.90
C GLN A 66 -12.22 -5.19 1.55
N LEU A 67 -11.09 -5.93 1.46
CA LEU A 67 -10.37 -6.15 0.20
C LEU A 67 -11.24 -6.83 -0.84
N LYS A 68 -11.96 -7.89 -0.45
CA LYS A 68 -12.89 -8.59 -1.35
C LYS A 68 -13.99 -7.66 -1.88
N LYS A 69 -14.54 -6.81 -1.00
CA LYS A 69 -15.64 -5.89 -1.34
C LYS A 69 -15.21 -4.76 -2.27
N MET A 70 -13.96 -4.31 -2.23
CA MET A 70 -13.45 -3.24 -3.10
C MET A 70 -13.28 -3.67 -4.56
N ASN A 71 -13.18 -4.98 -4.83
CA ASN A 71 -13.01 -5.56 -6.17
C ASN A 71 -11.89 -4.90 -7.00
N ALA A 72 -10.79 -4.48 -6.35
CA ALA A 72 -9.63 -3.90 -6.98
C ALA A 72 -8.81 -4.97 -7.73
N LEU A 73 -8.07 -4.58 -8.79
CA LEU A 73 -7.25 -5.49 -9.57
C LEU A 73 -5.87 -5.74 -8.95
N SER A 74 -5.33 -4.72 -8.29
CA SER A 74 -3.97 -4.76 -7.74
C SER A 74 -3.91 -4.10 -6.37
N VAL A 75 -2.78 -4.30 -5.68
CA VAL A 75 -2.48 -3.62 -4.41
C VAL A 75 -2.53 -2.09 -4.59
N ALA A 76 -1.99 -1.56 -5.70
CA ALA A 76 -2.02 -0.12 -5.98
C ALA A 76 -3.46 0.43 -6.03
N ASP A 77 -4.38 -0.31 -6.68
CA ASP A 77 -5.78 0.10 -6.79
C ASP A 77 -6.50 0.08 -5.43
N ALA A 78 -6.12 -0.82 -4.53
CA ALA A 78 -6.70 -0.90 -3.20
C ALA A 78 -6.25 0.24 -2.30
N ILE A 79 -4.96 0.59 -2.30
CA ILE A 79 -4.40 1.59 -1.37
C ILE A 79 -4.59 3.04 -1.83
N ARG A 80 -5.08 3.28 -3.05
CA ARG A 80 -5.35 4.64 -3.57
C ARG A 80 -6.35 5.43 -2.70
N TYR A 81 -7.13 4.76 -1.88
CA TYR A 81 -8.09 5.35 -0.96
C TYR A 81 -7.50 5.67 0.43
N PHE A 82 -6.22 5.41 0.69
CA PHE A 82 -5.58 5.76 1.96
C PHE A 82 -5.19 7.24 2.02
N SER A 83 -5.33 7.88 3.18
CA SER A 83 -4.89 9.26 3.37
C SER A 83 -3.37 9.38 3.26
N GLY A 84 -2.91 10.53 2.75
CA GLY A 84 -1.49 10.78 2.54
C GLY A 84 -0.86 9.98 1.41
N VAL A 85 -1.62 9.10 0.74
CA VAL A 85 -1.16 8.26 -0.38
C VAL A 85 -1.40 8.96 -1.70
N GLN A 86 -0.38 8.98 -2.53
CA GLN A 86 -0.42 9.44 -3.90
C GLN A 86 0.07 8.32 -4.81
N ILE A 87 -0.79 7.86 -5.70
CA ILE A 87 -0.43 6.90 -6.73
C ILE A 87 -0.04 7.68 -7.98
N LYS A 88 1.18 7.46 -8.48
CA LYS A 88 1.56 7.84 -9.84
C LYS A 88 1.16 6.70 -10.74
N ASP A 89 0.18 6.94 -11.61
CA ASP A 89 -0.35 5.98 -12.58
C ASP A 89 -0.11 6.54 -13.99
N TYR A 90 0.57 5.76 -14.81
CA TYR A 90 0.94 6.14 -16.17
C TYR A 90 -0.06 5.64 -17.22
N GLY A 91 -1.19 5.11 -16.78
CA GLY A 91 -2.36 4.84 -17.58
C GLY A 91 -2.74 3.37 -17.73
N GLY A 92 -4.03 3.12 -17.56
CA GLY A 92 -4.68 1.85 -17.85
C GLY A 92 -4.32 0.66 -16.96
N VAL A 93 -4.62 -0.54 -17.47
CA VAL A 93 -4.42 -1.80 -16.74
C VAL A 93 -2.92 -2.14 -16.63
N GLY A 94 -2.15 -1.92 -17.70
CA GLY A 94 -0.72 -2.24 -17.79
C GLY A 94 0.22 -1.13 -17.32
N GLY A 95 -0.29 0.04 -16.91
CA GLY A 95 0.54 1.18 -16.48
C GLY A 95 1.36 0.90 -15.24
N LEU A 96 2.54 1.49 -15.18
CA LEU A 96 3.37 1.51 -13.97
C LEU A 96 2.62 2.25 -12.85
N LYS A 97 2.56 1.65 -11.65
CA LYS A 97 1.89 2.23 -10.48
C LYS A 97 2.82 2.28 -9.29
N THR A 98 3.33 3.48 -9.00
CA THR A 98 4.21 3.73 -7.85
C THR A 98 3.51 4.56 -6.77
N VAL A 99 3.96 4.40 -5.54
CA VAL A 99 3.33 5.01 -4.36
C VAL A 99 4.27 5.99 -3.69
N ASN A 100 3.76 7.16 -3.40
CA ASN A 100 4.38 8.16 -2.55
C ASN A 100 3.49 8.41 -1.33
N ILE A 101 4.09 8.42 -0.14
CA ILE A 101 3.36 8.70 1.11
C ILE A 101 3.88 10.00 1.71
N ARG A 102 2.95 10.92 2.05
CA ARG A 102 3.26 12.20 2.69
C ARG A 102 4.39 12.96 1.98
N SER A 103 4.43 12.90 0.65
CA SER A 103 5.41 13.60 -0.19
C SER A 103 6.89 13.26 0.08
N MET A 104 7.16 12.17 0.82
CA MET A 104 8.53 11.74 1.11
C MET A 104 9.29 11.26 -0.14
N GLY A 105 8.57 10.82 -1.17
CA GLY A 105 9.11 10.20 -2.37
C GLY A 105 8.97 8.68 -2.37
N THR A 106 8.86 8.10 -3.57
CA THR A 106 8.65 6.65 -3.74
C THR A 106 9.80 5.80 -3.18
N ASN A 107 11.01 6.35 -3.18
CA ASN A 107 12.24 5.64 -2.77
C ASN A 107 12.45 5.61 -1.25
N HIS A 108 11.66 6.36 -0.47
CA HIS A 108 11.65 6.32 0.99
C HIS A 108 10.67 5.29 1.56
N MET A 109 9.96 4.58 0.66
CA MET A 109 8.91 3.64 1.03
C MET A 109 9.44 2.23 1.17
N GLY A 110 9.12 1.58 2.30
CA GLY A 110 9.30 0.14 2.47
C GLY A 110 8.02 -0.61 2.07
N VAL A 111 8.11 -1.57 1.15
CA VAL A 111 7.02 -2.50 0.84
C VAL A 111 7.44 -3.88 1.30
N TYR A 112 6.67 -4.48 2.20
CA TYR A 112 6.99 -5.76 2.83
C TYR A 112 5.96 -6.81 2.44
N TYR A 113 6.43 -7.94 1.95
CA TYR A 113 5.61 -9.10 1.61
C TYR A 113 5.87 -10.20 2.64
N ASN A 114 4.89 -10.49 3.50
CA ASN A 114 5.03 -11.37 4.67
C ASN A 114 6.25 -11.04 5.56
N GLY A 115 6.51 -9.74 5.80
CA GLY A 115 7.60 -9.27 6.65
C GLY A 115 8.98 -9.21 6.00
N VAL A 116 9.10 -9.55 4.71
CA VAL A 116 10.35 -9.41 3.94
C VAL A 116 10.19 -8.29 2.92
N GLN A 117 11.13 -7.34 2.90
CA GLN A 117 11.04 -6.21 1.98
C GLN A 117 11.21 -6.65 0.53
N LEU A 118 10.30 -6.14 -0.32
CA LEU A 118 10.45 -6.19 -1.76
C LEU A 118 11.54 -5.18 -2.16
N GLY A 119 12.62 -5.68 -2.74
CA GLY A 119 13.77 -4.87 -3.12
C GLY A 119 13.71 -4.42 -4.58
N ASN A 120 14.26 -3.26 -4.86
CA ASN A 120 14.64 -2.82 -6.19
C ASN A 120 15.84 -1.87 -6.06
N ALA A 121 17.04 -2.43 -6.10
CA ALA A 121 18.27 -1.65 -5.98
C ALA A 121 18.57 -0.82 -7.23
N GLN A 122 17.99 -1.19 -8.38
CA GLN A 122 18.17 -0.48 -9.64
C GLN A 122 17.58 0.94 -9.57
N ASN A 123 16.28 1.07 -9.26
CA ASN A 123 15.58 2.36 -9.28
C ASN A 123 14.87 2.71 -7.96
N GLY A 124 14.90 1.83 -6.96
CA GLY A 124 14.32 2.06 -5.64
C GLY A 124 12.79 2.05 -5.57
N GLN A 125 12.09 1.82 -6.68
CA GLN A 125 10.64 1.91 -6.77
C GLN A 125 10.02 0.53 -6.94
N ILE A 126 8.90 0.29 -6.25
CA ILE A 126 8.13 -0.94 -6.39
C ILE A 126 6.84 -0.65 -7.17
N ASP A 127 6.66 -1.37 -8.28
CA ASP A 127 5.43 -1.35 -9.05
C ASP A 127 4.37 -2.22 -8.34
N LEU A 128 3.48 -1.57 -7.60
CA LEU A 128 2.40 -2.26 -6.87
C LEU A 128 1.29 -2.79 -7.78
N GLY A 129 1.30 -2.45 -9.07
CA GLY A 129 0.44 -3.07 -10.08
C GLY A 129 0.77 -4.54 -10.35
N LYS A 130 1.99 -4.97 -10.04
CA LYS A 130 2.45 -6.36 -10.21
C LYS A 130 1.91 -7.33 -9.14
N TYR A 131 1.36 -6.83 -8.01
CA TYR A 131 0.91 -7.66 -6.88
C TYR A 131 -0.60 -7.80 -6.88
N SER A 132 -1.07 -9.06 -6.94
CA SER A 132 -2.48 -9.44 -6.90
C SER A 132 -3.05 -9.37 -5.49
N LEU A 133 -4.36 -9.16 -5.40
CA LEU A 133 -5.11 -9.23 -4.13
C LEU A 133 -5.66 -10.64 -3.83
N GLU A 134 -5.55 -11.59 -4.76
CA GLU A 134 -6.21 -12.90 -4.64
C GLU A 134 -5.72 -13.72 -3.44
N ASN A 135 -4.43 -13.58 -3.11
CA ASN A 135 -3.80 -14.26 -1.98
C ASN A 135 -3.47 -13.32 -0.81
N ILE A 136 -3.90 -12.04 -0.87
CA ILE A 136 -3.68 -11.08 0.22
C ILE A 136 -4.83 -11.13 1.23
N GLU A 137 -4.48 -11.29 2.49
CA GLU A 137 -5.39 -11.19 3.66
C GLU A 137 -5.51 -9.76 4.15
N GLU A 138 -4.37 -9.06 4.24
CA GLU A 138 -4.30 -7.75 4.84
C GLU A 138 -3.26 -6.86 4.15
N ILE A 139 -3.62 -5.60 3.98
CA ILE A 139 -2.72 -4.50 3.60
C ILE A 139 -2.72 -3.49 4.73
N GLN A 140 -1.54 -3.23 5.29
CA GLN A 140 -1.35 -2.21 6.33
C GLN A 140 -0.39 -1.14 5.83
N LEU A 141 -0.73 0.12 6.04
CA LEU A 141 0.13 1.26 5.76
C LEU A 141 0.43 2.00 7.06
N TYR A 142 1.71 2.12 7.37
CA TYR A 142 2.22 2.91 8.49
C TYR A 142 2.88 4.19 7.96
N ASN A 143 2.48 5.34 8.51
CA ASN A 143 3.11 6.63 8.26
C ASN A 143 4.42 6.75 9.08
N GLY A 144 5.39 5.91 8.80
CA GLY A 144 6.62 5.71 9.55
C GLY A 144 7.01 4.23 9.57
N GLN A 145 7.33 3.71 10.74
CA GLN A 145 7.60 2.29 10.94
C GLN A 145 6.47 1.61 11.73
N LYS A 146 6.39 0.29 11.62
CA LYS A 146 5.51 -0.52 12.45
C LYS A 146 5.86 -0.37 13.93
N SER A 147 4.85 -0.38 14.79
CA SER A 147 5.05 -0.19 16.25
C SER A 147 5.54 -1.44 16.99
N ASP A 148 5.62 -2.59 16.33
CA ASP A 148 6.22 -3.78 16.93
C ASP A 148 7.75 -3.66 16.89
N ILE A 149 8.41 -3.81 18.03
CA ILE A 149 9.88 -3.81 18.09
C ILE A 149 10.49 -5.14 17.60
N TRP A 150 9.70 -6.20 17.47
CA TRP A 150 10.14 -7.49 16.94
C TRP A 150 10.01 -7.52 15.42
N GLN A 151 10.94 -6.89 14.76
CA GLN A 151 10.98 -6.74 13.32
C GLN A 151 12.42 -6.79 12.81
N SER A 152 12.62 -6.92 11.51
CA SER A 152 13.95 -6.88 10.89
C SER A 152 14.60 -5.51 11.09
N ALA A 153 15.94 -5.45 11.09
CA ALA A 153 16.65 -4.18 11.25
C ALA A 153 16.30 -3.17 10.17
N ARG A 154 16.16 -3.63 8.93
CA ARG A 154 15.79 -2.80 7.78
C ARG A 154 14.41 -2.13 7.92
N GLU A 155 13.44 -2.77 8.59
CA GLU A 155 12.11 -2.19 8.83
C GLU A 155 12.16 -0.89 9.64
N PHE A 156 13.17 -0.72 10.51
CA PHE A 156 13.39 0.53 11.23
C PHE A 156 13.85 1.69 10.34
N GLY A 157 14.31 1.43 9.09
CA GLY A 157 14.86 2.44 8.19
C GLY A 157 13.85 3.19 7.33
N ALA A 158 12.67 2.62 7.05
CA ALA A 158 11.70 3.19 6.12
C ALA A 158 11.01 4.45 6.67
N ALA A 159 10.78 5.46 5.82
CA ALA A 159 10.03 6.66 6.18
C ALA A 159 8.52 6.45 6.17
N GLY A 160 8.04 5.47 5.40
CA GLY A 160 6.70 4.94 5.40
C GLY A 160 6.73 3.48 4.99
N SER A 161 5.78 2.68 5.45
CA SER A 161 5.82 1.23 5.27
C SER A 161 4.48 0.66 4.87
N ILE A 162 4.48 -0.20 3.85
CA ILE A 162 3.32 -0.96 3.41
C ILE A 162 3.60 -2.45 3.67
N TYR A 163 2.73 -3.10 4.41
CA TYR A 163 2.81 -4.53 4.70
C TYR A 163 1.70 -5.26 3.94
N LEU A 164 2.11 -6.23 3.14
CA LEU A 164 1.26 -7.15 2.41
C LEU A 164 1.33 -8.51 3.11
N THR A 165 0.25 -8.92 3.74
CA THR A 165 0.18 -10.20 4.44
C THR A 165 -0.69 -11.14 3.63
N THR A 166 -0.16 -12.32 3.29
CA THR A 166 -0.91 -13.34 2.56
C THR A 166 -1.83 -14.11 3.50
N ARG A 167 -2.86 -14.70 2.92
CA ARG A 167 -3.84 -15.51 3.63
C ARG A 167 -3.19 -16.69 4.36
N ARG A 168 -3.71 -17.00 5.55
CA ARG A 168 -3.48 -18.27 6.22
C ARG A 168 -4.63 -19.20 5.85
N PRO A 169 -4.38 -20.37 5.22
CA PRO A 169 -5.43 -21.31 4.91
C PRO A 169 -6.15 -21.77 6.16
N ARG A 170 -7.48 -21.76 6.12
CA ARG A 170 -8.36 -22.30 7.17
C ARG A 170 -9.24 -23.34 6.52
N PHE A 171 -9.36 -24.50 7.15
CA PHE A 171 -10.14 -25.61 6.64
C PHE A 171 -11.33 -25.86 7.57
N GLU A 172 -12.54 -25.96 7.00
CA GLU A 172 -13.71 -26.43 7.73
C GLU A 172 -13.54 -27.91 8.08
N ASP A 173 -14.22 -28.36 9.15
CA ASP A 173 -14.13 -29.74 9.61
C ASP A 173 -14.41 -30.73 8.48
N GLY A 174 -13.49 -31.67 8.30
CA GLY A 174 -13.57 -32.70 7.28
C GLY A 174 -13.21 -32.25 5.85
N LYS A 175 -12.78 -31.00 5.63
CA LYS A 175 -12.24 -30.55 4.34
C LYS A 175 -10.74 -30.67 4.28
N ALA A 176 -10.23 -31.29 3.20
CA ALA A 176 -8.80 -31.42 2.93
C ALA A 176 -8.28 -30.32 1.99
N PHE A 177 -9.16 -29.59 1.31
CA PHE A 177 -8.77 -28.54 0.36
C PHE A 177 -9.85 -27.46 0.26
N ASN A 178 -9.43 -26.23 -0.12
CA ASN A 178 -10.29 -25.14 -0.56
C ASN A 178 -9.87 -24.74 -1.97
N ILE A 179 -10.83 -24.46 -2.82
CA ILE A 179 -10.61 -24.02 -4.19
C ILE A 179 -11.38 -22.74 -4.42
N LYS A 180 -10.74 -21.74 -5.04
CA LYS A 180 -11.40 -20.54 -5.56
C LYS A 180 -11.01 -20.37 -7.02
N GLY A 181 -12.02 -20.39 -7.90
CA GLY A 181 -11.89 -19.97 -9.28
C GLY A 181 -12.54 -18.62 -9.48
N GLN A 182 -11.91 -17.72 -10.23
CA GLN A 182 -12.46 -16.40 -10.51
C GLN A 182 -12.15 -15.98 -11.94
N MET A 183 -13.11 -15.32 -12.55
CA MET A 183 -12.99 -14.69 -13.87
C MET A 183 -13.41 -13.23 -13.77
N ARG A 184 -12.53 -12.32 -14.19
CA ARG A 184 -12.87 -10.92 -14.43
C ARG A 184 -12.80 -10.61 -15.91
N ALA A 185 -13.78 -9.90 -16.40
CA ALA A 185 -13.81 -9.38 -17.76
C ALA A 185 -14.34 -7.95 -17.76
N GLY A 186 -13.91 -7.13 -18.70
CA GLY A 186 -14.35 -5.74 -18.70
C GLY A 186 -13.88 -4.93 -19.89
N SER A 187 -14.03 -3.62 -19.76
CA SER A 187 -13.57 -2.65 -20.77
C SER A 187 -12.09 -2.83 -21.08
N PHE A 188 -11.67 -2.41 -22.25
CA PHE A 188 -10.29 -2.50 -22.75
C PHE A 188 -9.84 -3.93 -23.02
N ASP A 189 -10.79 -4.79 -23.39
CA ASP A 189 -10.60 -6.23 -23.63
C ASP A 189 -9.94 -6.93 -22.44
N LEU A 190 -10.27 -6.47 -21.21
CA LEU A 190 -9.75 -7.07 -20.00
C LEU A 190 -10.27 -8.48 -19.80
N ILE A 191 -9.35 -9.42 -19.68
CA ILE A 191 -9.58 -10.81 -19.31
C ILE A 191 -8.59 -11.16 -18.21
N ASN A 192 -9.12 -11.57 -17.03
CA ASN A 192 -8.28 -11.84 -15.86
C ASN A 192 -8.83 -13.06 -15.08
N PRO A 193 -8.54 -14.29 -15.54
CA PRO A 193 -8.81 -15.49 -14.79
C PRO A 193 -7.81 -15.65 -13.64
N SER A 194 -8.28 -16.16 -12.49
CA SER A 194 -7.43 -16.54 -11.37
C SER A 194 -7.92 -17.83 -10.72
N PHE A 195 -6.98 -18.56 -10.14
CA PHE A 195 -7.21 -19.82 -9.46
C PHE A 195 -6.38 -19.87 -8.18
N LEU A 196 -7.03 -20.20 -7.06
CA LEU A 196 -6.42 -20.37 -5.75
C LEU A 196 -6.78 -21.74 -5.21
N LEU A 197 -5.78 -22.48 -4.76
CA LEU A 197 -5.89 -23.80 -4.14
C LEU A 197 -5.18 -23.79 -2.79
N ASP A 198 -5.89 -24.19 -1.74
CA ASP A 198 -5.30 -24.53 -0.44
C ASP A 198 -5.48 -26.03 -0.21
N VAL A 199 -4.42 -26.73 0.21
CA VAL A 199 -4.42 -28.16 0.53
C VAL A 199 -3.96 -28.33 1.97
N LYS A 200 -4.74 -29.06 2.77
CA LYS A 200 -4.37 -29.49 4.13
C LYS A 200 -3.50 -30.75 4.01
N LEU A 201 -2.21 -30.62 4.30
CA LEU A 201 -1.28 -31.74 4.28
C LEU A 201 -1.29 -32.51 5.62
N SER A 202 -1.47 -31.77 6.72
CA SER A 202 -1.68 -32.29 8.08
C SER A 202 -2.44 -31.27 8.93
N GLU A 203 -2.66 -31.53 10.22
CA GLU A 203 -3.29 -30.58 11.13
C GLU A 203 -2.48 -29.28 11.28
N THR A 204 -1.18 -29.36 11.05
CA THR A 204 -0.24 -28.24 11.22
C THR A 204 0.34 -27.74 9.91
N MET A 205 0.22 -28.49 8.80
CA MET A 205 0.82 -28.16 7.50
C MET A 205 -0.21 -27.92 6.42
N SER A 206 0.01 -26.89 5.62
CA SER A 206 -0.82 -26.58 4.46
C SER A 206 0.03 -26.08 3.29
N LEU A 207 -0.45 -26.36 2.07
CA LEU A 207 0.09 -25.85 0.81
C LEU A 207 -0.93 -24.88 0.21
N THR A 208 -0.49 -23.72 -0.21
CA THR A 208 -1.27 -22.77 -1.00
C THR A 208 -0.64 -22.61 -2.39
N ALA A 209 -1.44 -22.65 -3.43
CA ALA A 209 -1.02 -22.32 -4.79
C ALA A 209 -2.00 -21.31 -5.39
N ASN A 210 -1.48 -20.26 -6.02
CA ASN A 210 -2.26 -19.22 -6.68
C ASN A 210 -1.69 -18.97 -8.08
N ALA A 211 -2.56 -18.89 -9.08
CA ALA A 211 -2.20 -18.53 -10.44
C ALA A 211 -3.20 -17.49 -10.97
N GLU A 212 -2.69 -16.48 -11.68
CA GLU A 212 -3.49 -15.42 -12.25
C GLU A 212 -2.91 -14.99 -13.59
N LEU A 213 -3.79 -14.81 -14.58
CA LEU A 213 -3.48 -14.24 -15.89
C LEU A 213 -4.13 -12.86 -16.00
N VAL A 214 -3.46 -11.93 -16.63
CA VAL A 214 -4.00 -10.61 -16.97
C VAL A 214 -3.72 -10.36 -18.44
N SER A 215 -4.76 -10.15 -19.22
CA SER A 215 -4.66 -9.73 -20.63
C SER A 215 -5.59 -8.55 -20.85
N SER A 216 -5.10 -7.50 -21.51
CA SER A 216 -5.89 -6.32 -21.87
C SER A 216 -5.24 -5.63 -23.07
N SER A 217 -6.06 -5.10 -23.99
CA SER A 217 -5.59 -4.25 -25.09
C SER A 217 -5.17 -2.85 -24.61
N GLY A 218 -5.65 -2.43 -23.43
CA GLY A 218 -5.40 -1.10 -22.88
C GLY A 218 -5.90 0.05 -23.75
N LYS A 219 -6.74 -0.22 -24.76
CA LYS A 219 -7.28 0.80 -25.69
C LYS A 219 -8.52 1.46 -25.09
N TYR A 220 -8.49 2.79 -24.93
CA TYR A 220 -9.65 3.55 -24.44
C TYR A 220 -9.72 4.93 -25.06
N PRO A 221 -10.95 5.47 -25.27
CA PRO A 221 -11.15 6.82 -25.75
C PRO A 221 -10.83 7.83 -24.65
N PHE A 222 -10.19 8.94 -25.04
CA PHE A 222 -9.95 10.09 -24.18
C PHE A 222 -10.11 11.37 -24.98
N ARG A 223 -10.42 12.49 -24.30
CA ARG A 223 -10.46 13.82 -24.91
C ARG A 223 -9.06 14.40 -24.90
N TYR A 224 -8.60 14.81 -26.07
CA TYR A 224 -7.32 15.49 -26.23
C TYR A 224 -7.58 16.96 -26.50
N ARG A 225 -7.39 17.78 -25.48
CA ARG A 225 -7.58 19.22 -25.54
C ARG A 225 -6.25 19.92 -25.24
N ARG A 226 -5.88 20.87 -26.09
CA ARG A 226 -4.69 21.70 -25.93
C ARG A 226 -5.04 23.15 -26.13
N VAL A 227 -4.43 24.00 -25.34
CA VAL A 227 -4.44 25.44 -25.50
C VAL A 227 -3.04 25.90 -25.85
N THR A 228 -2.94 26.96 -26.65
CA THR A 228 -1.70 27.65 -26.95
C THR A 228 -1.16 28.37 -25.71
N PRO A 229 0.09 28.83 -25.68
CA PRO A 229 0.60 29.67 -24.61
C PRO A 229 -0.20 30.98 -24.40
N SER A 230 -0.91 31.46 -25.45
CA SER A 230 -1.82 32.62 -25.39
C SER A 230 -3.20 32.29 -24.81
N GLY A 231 -3.49 31.01 -24.48
CA GLY A 231 -4.78 30.56 -23.93
C GLY A 231 -5.83 30.21 -24.98
N GLU A 232 -5.51 30.30 -26.28
CA GLU A 232 -6.41 29.89 -27.38
C GLU A 232 -6.48 28.38 -27.52
N LEU A 233 -7.63 27.88 -27.98
CA LEU A 233 -7.85 26.46 -28.22
C LEU A 233 -7.04 26.01 -29.46
N ALA A 234 -6.02 25.16 -29.23
CA ALA A 234 -5.23 24.57 -30.31
C ALA A 234 -5.87 23.29 -30.87
N TYR A 235 -6.32 22.40 -29.97
CA TYR A 235 -6.99 21.13 -30.31
C TYR A 235 -8.08 20.82 -29.31
N ASP A 236 -9.19 20.27 -29.80
CA ASP A 236 -10.20 19.61 -28.99
C ASP A 236 -10.78 18.44 -29.81
N THR A 237 -10.29 17.26 -29.52
CA THR A 237 -10.63 16.04 -30.25
C THR A 237 -10.73 14.84 -29.33
N THR A 238 -11.38 13.79 -29.80
CA THR A 238 -11.37 12.49 -29.13
C THR A 238 -10.43 11.55 -29.85
N ALA A 239 -9.57 10.90 -29.10
CA ALA A 239 -8.61 9.94 -29.63
C ALA A 239 -8.64 8.64 -28.82
N ILE A 240 -8.05 7.59 -29.35
CA ILE A 240 -7.94 6.30 -28.67
C ILE A 240 -6.51 6.13 -28.19
N ARG A 241 -6.33 5.90 -26.87
CA ARG A 241 -5.05 5.56 -26.28
C ARG A 241 -4.53 4.27 -26.89
N GLN A 242 -3.28 4.28 -27.35
CA GLN A 242 -2.58 3.14 -27.93
C GLN A 242 -1.44 2.70 -27.04
N ASN A 243 -0.90 1.50 -27.29
CA ASN A 243 0.29 0.95 -26.63
C ASN A 243 0.13 0.86 -25.10
N GLY A 244 -1.09 0.57 -24.63
CA GLY A 244 -1.39 0.34 -23.21
C GLY A 244 -1.69 -1.13 -22.90
N ASP A 245 -1.40 -2.02 -23.84
CA ASP A 245 -1.66 -3.45 -23.75
C ASP A 245 -0.76 -4.12 -22.70
N ILE A 246 -1.27 -5.20 -22.14
CA ILE A 246 -0.55 -6.06 -21.19
C ILE A 246 -0.96 -7.51 -21.36
N ASN A 247 0.02 -8.40 -21.32
CA ASN A 247 -0.14 -9.82 -21.07
C ASN A 247 0.78 -10.21 -19.92
N ALA A 248 0.20 -10.73 -18.84
CA ALA A 248 0.96 -11.07 -17.65
C ALA A 248 0.46 -12.36 -17.00
N ILE A 249 1.38 -13.10 -16.40
CA ILE A 249 1.10 -14.25 -15.54
C ILE A 249 1.75 -14.04 -14.17
N ARG A 250 1.02 -14.38 -13.12
CA ARG A 250 1.51 -14.48 -11.73
C ARG A 250 1.28 -15.89 -11.23
N VAL A 251 2.29 -16.43 -10.57
CA VAL A 251 2.20 -17.73 -9.90
C VAL A 251 2.81 -17.58 -8.52
N GLU A 252 2.10 -18.06 -7.52
CA GLU A 252 2.56 -18.10 -6.14
C GLU A 252 2.36 -19.49 -5.57
N ALA A 253 3.30 -19.94 -4.75
CA ALA A 253 3.14 -21.14 -3.95
C ALA A 253 3.69 -20.90 -2.55
N ALA A 254 3.01 -21.41 -1.53
CA ALA A 254 3.47 -21.31 -0.15
C ALA A 254 3.24 -22.61 0.61
N LEU A 255 4.26 -23.09 1.27
CA LEU A 255 4.20 -24.18 2.22
C LEU A 255 4.27 -23.60 3.62
N ASN A 256 3.24 -23.85 4.44
CA ASN A 256 3.12 -23.33 5.78
C ASN A 256 3.09 -24.47 6.80
N HIS A 257 3.81 -24.33 7.89
CA HIS A 257 3.80 -25.28 9.03
C HIS A 257 3.69 -24.47 10.32
N TYR A 258 2.55 -24.62 11.02
CA TYR A 258 2.26 -23.98 12.29
C TYR A 258 2.25 -25.07 13.38
N TYR A 259 3.36 -25.25 14.07
CA TYR A 259 3.53 -26.32 15.06
C TYR A 259 3.23 -25.87 16.50
N SER A 260 3.10 -24.55 16.73
CA SER A 260 2.63 -23.98 18.00
C SER A 260 1.85 -22.68 17.76
N ASN A 261 1.34 -22.08 18.83
CA ASN A 261 0.65 -20.78 18.74
C ASN A 261 1.58 -19.64 18.32
N THR A 262 2.87 -19.75 18.59
CA THR A 262 3.92 -18.76 18.30
C THR A 262 4.91 -19.23 17.27
N GLY A 263 5.08 -20.57 17.12
CA GLY A 263 6.07 -21.19 16.29
C GLY A 263 5.53 -21.60 14.91
N PHE A 264 6.17 -21.14 13.87
CA PHE A 264 5.89 -21.56 12.49
C PHE A 264 7.10 -21.41 11.59
N TRP A 265 7.06 -22.11 10.48
CA TRP A 265 7.89 -21.78 9.33
C TRP A 265 7.04 -21.70 8.07
N LYS A 266 7.47 -20.89 7.13
CA LYS A 266 6.82 -20.65 5.85
C LYS A 266 7.87 -20.57 4.75
N LEU A 267 7.67 -21.33 3.70
CA LEU A 267 8.43 -21.22 2.45
C LEU A 267 7.50 -20.70 1.37
N GLN A 268 7.91 -19.68 0.63
CA GLN A 268 7.10 -19.03 -0.38
C GLN A 268 7.89 -18.81 -1.67
N LEU A 269 7.22 -19.07 -2.77
CA LEU A 269 7.68 -18.84 -4.14
C LEU A 269 6.75 -17.82 -4.79
N TYR A 270 7.32 -16.90 -5.54
CA TYR A 270 6.61 -15.92 -6.34
C TYR A 270 7.26 -15.83 -7.71
N HIS A 271 6.44 -15.83 -8.75
CA HIS A 271 6.87 -15.60 -10.12
C HIS A 271 5.87 -14.70 -10.84
N TYR A 272 6.38 -13.67 -11.48
CA TYR A 272 5.65 -12.76 -12.35
C TYR A 272 6.38 -12.63 -13.66
N ASN A 273 5.66 -12.77 -14.78
CA ASN A 273 6.18 -12.54 -16.11
C ASN A 273 5.17 -11.69 -16.89
N SER A 274 5.62 -10.66 -17.57
CA SER A 274 4.76 -9.80 -18.38
C SER A 274 5.46 -9.26 -19.61
N GLU A 275 4.64 -9.02 -20.62
CA GLU A 275 4.92 -8.17 -21.77
C GLU A 275 3.87 -7.07 -21.80
N ARG A 276 4.31 -5.81 -21.92
CA ARG A 276 3.39 -4.68 -21.97
C ARG A 276 3.90 -3.55 -22.85
N GLY A 277 2.98 -2.82 -23.45
CA GLY A 277 3.25 -1.53 -24.03
C GLY A 277 3.50 -0.48 -22.93
N VAL A 278 4.32 0.50 -23.23
CA VAL A 278 4.53 1.68 -22.39
C VAL A 278 3.95 2.88 -23.14
N PRO A 279 2.70 3.27 -22.83
CA PRO A 279 2.08 4.39 -23.50
C PRO A 279 2.77 5.68 -23.05
N GLY A 280 3.58 6.30 -23.91
CA GLY A 280 4.30 7.52 -23.60
C GLY A 280 3.39 8.73 -23.40
N ALA A 281 3.94 9.85 -22.94
CA ALA A 281 3.22 11.11 -22.85
C ALA A 281 2.79 11.59 -24.24
N ILE A 282 1.59 12.17 -24.37
CA ILE A 282 1.10 12.77 -25.60
C ILE A 282 1.49 14.24 -25.61
N VAL A 283 2.57 14.58 -26.34
CA VAL A 283 3.10 15.93 -26.42
C VAL A 283 3.09 16.39 -27.89
N ASN A 284 2.55 17.57 -28.17
CA ASN A 284 2.51 18.17 -29.51
C ASN A 284 1.91 17.23 -30.59
N ASN A 285 0.86 16.50 -30.23
CA ASN A 285 0.22 15.50 -31.08
C ASN A 285 1.14 14.36 -31.56
N VAL A 286 2.23 14.14 -30.83
CA VAL A 286 3.13 13.01 -31.06
C VAL A 286 2.68 11.83 -30.22
N TRP A 287 2.38 10.74 -30.89
CA TRP A 287 1.95 9.48 -30.30
C TRP A 287 3.13 8.51 -30.28
N ARG A 288 3.45 7.99 -29.11
CA ARG A 288 4.56 7.05 -28.93
C ARG A 288 4.01 5.65 -28.86
N ASN A 289 4.31 4.82 -29.84
CA ASN A 289 3.83 3.45 -29.95
C ASN A 289 4.94 2.41 -29.95
N GLY A 290 6.21 2.84 -29.96
CA GLY A 290 7.39 1.99 -30.09
C GLY A 290 7.99 1.50 -28.78
N GLU A 291 7.44 1.93 -27.64
CA GLU A 291 7.98 1.58 -26.32
C GLU A 291 7.36 0.30 -25.79
N ARG A 292 8.18 -0.71 -25.48
CA ARG A 292 7.76 -2.02 -24.94
C ARG A 292 8.58 -2.39 -23.72
N LEU A 293 7.96 -3.08 -22.78
CA LEU A 293 8.59 -3.53 -21.55
C LEU A 293 8.26 -5.01 -21.28
N TRP A 294 9.28 -5.80 -21.02
CA TRP A 294 9.18 -7.16 -20.52
C TRP A 294 9.73 -7.22 -19.12
N ASP A 295 8.98 -7.78 -18.21
CA ASP A 295 9.38 -8.00 -16.81
C ASP A 295 9.31 -9.48 -16.47
N ARG A 296 10.32 -10.00 -15.81
CA ARG A 296 10.31 -11.31 -15.16
C ARG A 296 10.87 -11.18 -13.76
N ASN A 297 10.00 -11.25 -12.77
CA ASN A 297 10.36 -11.12 -11.36
C ASN A 297 10.10 -12.45 -10.66
N SER A 298 11.12 -13.00 -10.02
CA SER A 298 11.01 -14.26 -9.29
C SER A 298 11.71 -14.15 -7.95
N PHE A 299 11.07 -14.63 -6.90
CA PHE A 299 11.74 -14.77 -5.61
C PHE A 299 11.29 -16.02 -4.86
N VAL A 300 12.19 -16.51 -4.05
CA VAL A 300 11.93 -17.47 -2.98
C VAL A 300 12.25 -16.81 -1.66
N GLN A 301 11.35 -16.98 -0.69
CA GLN A 301 11.58 -16.51 0.68
C GLN A 301 11.18 -17.56 1.69
N ALA A 302 11.91 -17.62 2.79
CA ALA A 302 11.64 -18.47 3.93
C ALA A 302 11.55 -17.62 5.19
N THR A 303 10.59 -17.94 6.05
CA THR A 303 10.43 -17.34 7.37
C THR A 303 10.37 -18.46 8.39
N TRP A 304 11.16 -18.37 9.44
CA TRP A 304 11.04 -19.18 10.63
C TRP A 304 10.89 -18.27 11.84
N GLN A 305 9.96 -18.60 12.71
CA GLN A 305 9.66 -17.84 13.91
C GLN A 305 9.31 -18.80 15.04
N ASP A 306 9.84 -18.50 16.23
CA ASP A 306 9.45 -19.22 17.44
C ASP A 306 9.62 -18.33 18.69
N GLU A 307 8.96 -18.71 19.78
CA GLU A 307 9.13 -18.14 21.11
C GLU A 307 9.78 -19.20 22.03
N LEU A 308 11.09 -19.02 22.24
CA LEU A 308 11.89 -19.89 23.10
C LEU A 308 11.76 -19.40 24.54
N LEU A 309 11.62 -20.31 25.52
CA LEU A 309 11.65 -19.99 26.97
C LEU A 309 10.58 -18.95 27.42
N HIS A 310 9.41 -18.85 26.75
CA HIS A 310 8.28 -17.95 27.07
C HIS A 310 8.59 -16.44 27.12
N ARG A 311 9.87 -16.03 27.01
CA ARG A 311 10.32 -14.63 27.10
C ARG A 311 11.24 -14.22 25.98
N TRP A 312 11.74 -15.17 25.19
CA TRP A 312 12.67 -14.93 24.12
C TRP A 312 12.09 -15.39 22.78
N ALA A 313 11.78 -14.45 21.92
CA ALA A 313 11.25 -14.70 20.58
C ALA A 313 12.32 -14.45 19.53
N ILE A 314 12.41 -15.35 18.55
CA ILE A 314 13.33 -15.28 17.41
C ILE A 314 12.55 -15.31 16.12
N ARG A 315 12.95 -14.50 15.14
CA ARG A 315 12.48 -14.56 13.76
C ARG A 315 13.66 -14.51 12.81
N ILE A 316 13.69 -15.43 11.87
CA ILE A 316 14.70 -15.50 10.81
C ILE A 316 13.95 -15.43 9.49
N ASN A 317 14.37 -14.53 8.59
CA ASN A 317 13.89 -14.51 7.21
C ASN A 317 15.08 -14.60 6.27
N ALA A 318 14.89 -15.34 5.17
CA ALA A 318 15.83 -15.42 4.07
C ALA A 318 15.08 -15.20 2.76
N LYS A 319 15.70 -14.52 1.80
CA LYS A 319 15.13 -14.29 0.46
C LYS A 319 16.23 -14.33 -0.58
N TYR A 320 15.92 -14.93 -1.71
CA TYR A 320 16.66 -14.76 -2.96
C TYR A 320 15.69 -14.30 -4.04
N ALA A 321 16.06 -13.25 -4.77
CA ALA A 321 15.29 -12.72 -5.88
C ALA A 321 16.14 -12.59 -7.14
N ASN A 322 15.51 -12.83 -8.30
CA ASN A 322 16.08 -12.65 -9.62
C ASN A 322 15.04 -11.91 -10.48
N ASP A 323 15.37 -10.68 -10.85
CA ASP A 323 14.51 -9.78 -11.58
C ASP A 323 15.17 -9.39 -12.91
N TYR A 324 14.48 -9.69 -14.00
CA TYR A 324 14.90 -9.32 -15.35
C TYR A 324 13.91 -8.33 -15.94
N THR A 325 14.45 -7.27 -16.52
CA THR A 325 13.67 -6.27 -17.25
C THR A 325 14.33 -6.00 -18.59
N ARG A 326 13.53 -6.04 -19.66
CA ARG A 326 13.94 -5.60 -21.01
C ARG A 326 13.05 -4.45 -21.43
N TYR A 327 13.64 -3.35 -21.81
CA TYR A 327 12.98 -2.16 -22.36
C TYR A 327 13.45 -1.90 -23.76
N ILE A 328 12.51 -1.70 -24.67
CA ILE A 328 12.79 -1.34 -26.06
C ILE A 328 12.02 -0.06 -26.40
N ASN A 329 12.68 0.85 -27.07
CA ASN A 329 12.04 1.98 -27.74
C ASN A 329 12.46 1.99 -29.21
N ASN A 330 11.54 1.64 -30.09
CA ASN A 330 11.71 1.62 -31.55
C ASN A 330 10.90 2.75 -32.24
N ASP A 331 10.59 3.82 -31.51
CA ASP A 331 9.87 4.95 -32.09
C ASP A 331 10.81 5.70 -33.07
N ASP A 332 10.41 5.79 -34.34
CA ASP A 332 11.20 6.43 -35.41
C ASP A 332 11.49 7.90 -35.14
N LYS A 333 10.78 8.55 -34.24
CA LYS A 333 10.97 9.97 -33.87
C LYS A 333 11.92 10.16 -32.68
N LEU A 334 12.46 9.09 -32.13
CA LEU A 334 13.35 9.10 -30.97
C LEU A 334 14.61 8.26 -31.25
N ILE A 335 15.55 8.31 -30.32
CA ILE A 335 16.72 7.43 -30.35
C ILE A 335 16.24 6.00 -30.05
N HIS A 336 16.59 5.06 -30.93
CA HIS A 336 16.36 3.64 -30.69
C HIS A 336 17.16 3.21 -29.47
N VAL A 337 16.46 2.60 -28.50
CA VAL A 337 17.05 2.14 -27.25
C VAL A 337 16.62 0.71 -27.00
N GLU A 338 17.58 -0.14 -26.70
CA GLU A 338 17.32 -1.47 -26.13
C GLU A 338 18.16 -1.64 -24.88
N ASN A 339 17.51 -1.74 -23.74
CA ASN A 339 18.15 -1.96 -22.45
C ASN A 339 17.67 -3.29 -21.82
N GLN A 340 18.62 -4.03 -21.28
CA GLN A 340 18.36 -5.25 -20.54
C GLN A 340 19.00 -5.12 -19.16
N TYR A 341 18.27 -5.47 -18.15
CA TYR A 341 18.68 -5.37 -16.75
C TYR A 341 18.45 -6.71 -16.06
N LEU A 342 19.47 -7.25 -15.43
CA LEU A 342 19.36 -8.38 -14.55
C LEU A 342 19.75 -7.94 -13.14
N GLN A 343 18.80 -7.99 -12.24
CA GLN A 343 19.00 -7.69 -10.82
C GLN A 343 18.88 -8.95 -10.00
N GLN A 344 19.83 -9.18 -9.10
CA GLN A 344 19.83 -10.26 -8.14
C GLN A 344 19.88 -9.70 -6.72
N GLU A 345 19.13 -10.33 -5.82
CA GLU A 345 19.11 -9.96 -4.41
C GLU A 345 19.20 -11.21 -3.53
N ALA A 346 20.13 -11.23 -2.59
CA ALA A 346 20.16 -12.17 -1.48
C ALA A 346 20.00 -11.40 -0.17
N TYR A 347 19.06 -11.81 0.69
CA TYR A 347 18.73 -11.16 1.94
C TYR A 347 18.59 -12.17 3.06
N LEU A 348 19.15 -11.84 4.21
CA LEU A 348 19.04 -12.61 5.44
C LEU A 348 18.81 -11.66 6.60
N THR A 349 17.88 -11.98 7.49
CA THR A 349 17.65 -11.25 8.75
C THR A 349 17.49 -12.20 9.93
N MET A 350 17.96 -11.76 11.08
CA MET A 350 17.73 -12.41 12.37
C MET A 350 17.30 -11.35 13.37
N ALA A 351 16.09 -11.50 13.90
CA ALA A 351 15.51 -10.57 14.87
C ALA A 351 15.16 -11.28 16.16
N HIS A 352 15.63 -10.71 17.27
CA HIS A 352 15.41 -11.19 18.63
C HIS A 352 14.55 -10.20 19.40
N LYS A 353 13.61 -10.71 20.22
CA LYS A 353 12.89 -9.94 21.22
C LYS A 353 12.94 -10.66 22.55
N VAL A 354 13.30 -9.95 23.61
CA VAL A 354 13.35 -10.47 24.98
C VAL A 354 12.44 -9.63 25.84
N ARG A 355 11.53 -10.29 26.57
CA ARG A 355 10.71 -9.69 27.62
C ARG A 355 11.47 -9.70 28.93
N ILE A 356 12.00 -8.54 29.32
CA ILE A 356 12.74 -8.39 30.59
C ILE A 356 11.76 -8.44 31.75
N PHE A 357 10.70 -7.62 31.69
CA PHE A 357 9.56 -7.59 32.60
C PHE A 357 8.26 -7.54 31.79
N ASP A 358 7.12 -7.78 32.39
CA ASP A 358 5.83 -7.74 31.69
C ASP A 358 5.50 -6.36 31.09
N TRP A 359 6.18 -5.33 31.57
CA TRP A 359 6.06 -3.95 31.10
C TRP A 359 7.24 -3.48 30.26
N TRP A 360 8.31 -4.28 30.09
CA TRP A 360 9.53 -3.89 29.38
C TRP A 360 10.03 -4.97 28.44
N ASP A 361 9.96 -4.68 27.16
CA ASP A 361 10.51 -5.51 26.07
C ASP A 361 11.75 -4.83 25.45
N VAL A 362 12.74 -5.63 25.08
CA VAL A 362 13.90 -5.20 24.29
C VAL A 362 14.04 -6.06 23.04
N SER A 363 14.56 -5.49 21.97
CA SER A 363 14.85 -6.23 20.74
C SER A 363 16.17 -5.82 20.13
N ALA A 364 16.76 -6.76 19.38
CA ALA A 364 17.92 -6.53 18.52
C ALA A 364 17.71 -7.30 17.22
N ALA A 365 18.12 -6.71 16.10
CA ALA A 365 18.10 -7.39 14.81
C ALA A 365 19.33 -7.06 13.98
N TYR A 366 19.75 -8.03 13.20
CA TYR A 366 20.80 -7.89 12.21
C TYR A 366 20.31 -8.38 10.86
N ASP A 367 20.52 -7.55 9.84
CA ASP A 367 20.18 -7.85 8.46
C ASP A 367 21.41 -7.73 7.57
N MET A 368 21.49 -8.60 6.59
CA MET A 368 22.47 -8.56 5.51
C MET A 368 21.76 -8.64 4.15
N GLN A 369 22.17 -7.81 3.23
CA GLN A 369 21.67 -7.83 1.86
C GLN A 369 22.83 -7.68 0.88
N TYR A 370 22.79 -8.51 -0.14
CA TYR A 370 23.62 -8.40 -1.33
C TYR A 370 22.73 -8.09 -2.53
N ASN A 371 23.07 -7.06 -3.29
CA ASN A 371 22.44 -6.73 -4.56
C ASN A 371 23.50 -6.72 -5.67
N ALA A 372 23.16 -7.32 -6.79
CA ALA A 372 23.92 -7.25 -8.03
C ALA A 372 23.01 -6.71 -9.15
N LEU A 373 23.51 -5.83 -9.96
CA LEU A 373 22.85 -5.34 -11.17
C LEU A 373 23.82 -5.48 -12.34
N SER A 374 23.40 -6.27 -13.33
CA SER A 374 24.09 -6.39 -14.61
C SER A 374 23.31 -5.67 -15.68
N MET A 375 23.96 -4.71 -16.33
CA MET A 375 23.47 -3.93 -17.45
C MET A 375 24.67 -3.56 -18.33
N TYR A 376 24.77 -2.34 -18.85
CA TYR A 376 26.01 -1.83 -19.50
C TYR A 376 27.20 -1.69 -18.53
N LEU A 377 26.96 -1.77 -17.22
CA LEU A 377 27.91 -1.73 -16.11
C LEU A 377 27.48 -2.74 -15.06
N ASP A 378 28.42 -3.51 -14.54
CA ASP A 378 28.17 -4.40 -13.41
C ASP A 378 28.37 -3.65 -12.09
N ALA A 379 27.32 -3.62 -11.27
CA ALA A 379 27.32 -2.96 -9.98
C ALA A 379 26.91 -3.93 -8.86
N HIS A 380 27.61 -3.90 -7.75
CA HIS A 380 27.39 -4.75 -6.59
C HIS A 380 27.32 -3.92 -5.34
N ARG A 381 26.37 -4.28 -4.44
CA ARG A 381 26.17 -3.59 -3.17
C ARG A 381 26.01 -4.58 -2.04
N PHE A 382 26.80 -4.42 -1.00
CA PHE A 382 26.56 -5.04 0.30
C PHE A 382 25.97 -3.99 1.25
N THR A 383 24.89 -4.37 1.92
CA THR A 383 24.28 -3.53 2.94
C THR A 383 24.07 -4.34 4.21
N HIS A 384 24.54 -3.81 5.34
CA HIS A 384 24.32 -4.36 6.66
C HIS A 384 23.52 -3.39 7.48
N TRP A 385 22.54 -3.89 8.21
CA TRP A 385 21.77 -3.14 9.18
C TRP A 385 21.86 -3.80 10.54
N LEU A 386 22.06 -2.99 11.55
CA LEU A 386 22.06 -3.42 12.94
C LEU A 386 21.09 -2.52 13.71
N SER A 387 20.10 -3.10 14.37
CA SER A 387 19.14 -2.36 15.16
C SER A 387 19.07 -2.83 16.60
N ALA A 388 18.78 -1.88 17.48
CA ALA A 388 18.37 -2.15 18.86
C ALA A 388 17.12 -1.32 19.15
N ALA A 389 16.15 -1.91 19.84
CA ALA A 389 14.94 -1.20 20.24
C ALA A 389 14.46 -1.65 21.62
N THR A 390 13.71 -0.76 22.27
CA THR A 390 13.09 -1.00 23.56
C THR A 390 11.65 -0.49 23.56
N ALA A 391 10.76 -1.18 24.24
CA ALA A 391 9.38 -0.78 24.44
C ALA A 391 8.99 -0.92 25.91
N ILE A 392 8.46 0.17 26.49
CA ILE A 392 8.01 0.26 27.87
C ILE A 392 6.51 0.51 27.86
N ASN A 393 5.74 -0.34 28.54
CA ASN A 393 4.29 -0.24 28.66
C ASN A 393 3.90 -0.05 30.12
N ILE A 394 3.37 1.11 30.48
CA ILE A 394 2.98 1.44 31.85
C ILE A 394 1.46 1.35 31.97
N LYS A 395 0.95 0.28 32.55
CA LYS A 395 -0.48 0.06 32.93
C LYS A 395 -1.47 0.44 31.81
N ASN A 396 -1.14 0.24 30.54
CA ASN A 396 -1.94 0.62 29.38
C ASN A 396 -2.23 2.14 29.25
N TYR A 397 -1.67 3.00 30.09
CA TYR A 397 -1.81 4.45 29.98
C TYR A 397 -0.72 5.09 29.14
N LEU A 398 0.51 4.59 29.26
CA LEU A 398 1.67 5.17 28.59
C LEU A 398 2.48 4.07 27.94
N ARG A 399 2.78 4.24 26.68
CA ARG A 399 3.71 3.40 25.92
C ARG A 399 4.82 4.28 25.36
N LEU A 400 6.05 3.90 25.65
CA LEU A 400 7.26 4.50 25.13
C LEU A 400 8.01 3.47 24.32
N GLN A 401 8.53 3.88 23.18
CA GLN A 401 9.39 3.04 22.36
C GLN A 401 10.54 3.88 21.83
N ALA A 402 11.74 3.34 21.94
CA ALA A 402 12.93 3.93 21.33
C ALA A 402 13.64 2.89 20.48
N SER A 403 14.23 3.33 19.39
CA SER A 403 15.06 2.49 18.53
C SER A 403 16.22 3.25 17.93
N ILE A 404 17.28 2.51 17.60
CA ILE A 404 18.46 3.00 16.90
C ILE A 404 18.79 2.03 15.79
N LEU A 405 19.10 2.54 14.61
CA LEU A 405 19.47 1.76 13.44
C LEU A 405 20.81 2.23 12.89
N GLY A 406 21.78 1.33 12.82
CA GLY A 406 23.02 1.48 12.07
C GLY A 406 22.85 0.90 10.67
N THR A 407 23.17 1.68 9.65
CA THR A 407 23.17 1.26 8.23
C THR A 407 24.59 1.39 7.70
N PHE A 408 25.12 0.32 7.13
CA PHE A 408 26.46 0.24 6.55
C PHE A 408 26.33 -0.22 5.11
N VAL A 409 26.78 0.59 4.17
CA VAL A 409 26.68 0.32 2.72
C VAL A 409 28.08 0.29 2.14
N SER A 410 28.35 -0.73 1.33
CA SER A 410 29.55 -0.85 0.52
C SER A 410 29.16 -1.10 -0.92
N ASP A 411 29.50 -0.17 -1.80
CA ASP A 411 29.26 -0.22 -3.24
C ASP A 411 30.55 -0.52 -4.01
N MET A 412 30.43 -1.40 -4.98
CA MET A 412 31.48 -1.70 -5.95
C MET A 412 30.88 -1.62 -7.35
N SER A 413 31.52 -0.89 -8.25
CA SER A 413 31.15 -0.85 -9.67
C SER A 413 32.39 -1.09 -10.54
N ASP A 414 32.23 -1.93 -11.56
CA ASP A 414 33.25 -2.12 -12.58
C ASP A 414 33.00 -1.14 -13.72
N SER A 415 33.68 0.01 -13.72
CA SER A 415 33.67 0.89 -14.87
C SER A 415 34.55 0.31 -15.99
N SER A 416 34.15 0.53 -17.25
CA SER A 416 34.95 0.14 -18.43
C SER A 416 36.35 0.78 -18.45
N ASP A 417 36.53 1.87 -17.74
CA ASP A 417 37.80 2.50 -17.47
C ASP A 417 38.41 1.94 -16.19
N LYS A 418 39.38 1.04 -16.33
CA LYS A 418 40.05 0.33 -15.23
C LYS A 418 40.70 1.23 -14.16
N SER A 419 40.71 2.55 -14.37
CA SER A 419 41.21 3.55 -13.44
C SER A 419 40.21 3.99 -12.37
N ASP A 420 38.88 3.76 -12.57
CA ASP A 420 37.82 4.25 -11.71
C ASP A 420 36.97 3.14 -11.05
N LYS A 421 37.64 2.16 -10.40
CA LYS A 421 36.94 1.27 -9.47
C LYS A 421 36.55 2.10 -8.23
N SER A 422 35.29 2.54 -8.18
CA SER A 422 34.81 3.25 -7.01
C SER A 422 34.34 2.27 -5.93
N ASN A 423 35.14 2.07 -4.90
CA ASN A 423 34.70 1.46 -3.65
C ASN A 423 34.19 2.57 -2.75
N ILE A 424 32.86 2.74 -2.68
CA ILE A 424 32.25 3.72 -1.80
C ILE A 424 31.70 2.99 -0.58
N SER A 425 32.19 3.33 0.60
CA SER A 425 31.67 2.83 1.87
C SER A 425 31.09 3.98 2.69
N THR A 426 29.90 3.76 3.23
CA THR A 426 29.24 4.76 4.09
C THR A 426 28.54 4.10 5.27
N ALA A 427 28.49 4.82 6.39
CA ALA A 427 27.81 4.40 7.59
C ALA A 427 26.92 5.52 8.13
N LYS A 428 25.73 5.17 8.59
CA LYS A 428 24.80 6.12 9.20
C LYS A 428 24.04 5.50 10.35
N CYS A 429 23.92 6.25 11.43
CA CYS A 429 23.07 5.91 12.57
C CYS A 429 21.83 6.80 12.58
N THR A 430 20.64 6.18 12.74
CA THR A 430 19.34 6.87 12.74
C THR A 430 18.52 6.47 13.95
N PRO A 431 18.21 7.43 14.85
CA PRO A 431 17.36 7.20 16.01
C PRO A 431 15.87 7.38 15.67
N ALA A 432 15.02 6.72 16.48
CA ALA A 432 13.59 6.98 16.51
C ALA A 432 13.03 6.87 17.94
N LEU A 433 12.04 7.70 18.26
CA LEU A 433 11.35 7.74 19.54
C LEU A 433 9.84 7.84 19.29
N PHE A 434 9.07 7.05 20.02
CA PHE A 434 7.60 6.98 19.91
C PHE A 434 6.98 7.05 21.29
N LEU A 435 5.87 7.77 21.36
CA LEU A 435 5.07 7.96 22.57
C LEU A 435 3.60 7.70 22.25
N SER A 436 2.90 6.95 23.09
CA SER A 436 1.45 6.84 23.09
C SER A 436 0.93 7.04 24.51
N TYR A 437 -0.01 7.96 24.68
CA TYR A 437 -0.64 8.27 25.96
C TYR A 437 -2.16 8.10 25.85
N ARG A 438 -2.74 7.28 26.70
CA ARG A 438 -4.18 7.02 26.83
C ARG A 438 -4.67 7.57 28.19
N PRO A 439 -5.31 8.74 28.23
CA PRO A 439 -5.69 9.40 29.48
C PRO A 439 -6.80 8.66 30.24
N SER A 440 -7.59 7.83 29.58
CA SER A 440 -8.74 7.13 30.17
C SER A 440 -8.78 5.68 29.73
N GLN A 441 -9.20 4.79 30.61
CA GLN A 441 -9.51 3.40 30.25
C GLN A 441 -10.97 3.21 29.77
N VAL A 442 -11.83 4.17 30.10
CA VAL A 442 -13.26 4.12 29.72
C VAL A 442 -13.46 4.67 28.29
N ILE A 443 -12.79 5.75 27.97
CA ILE A 443 -12.83 6.38 26.66
C ILE A 443 -11.59 5.97 25.90
N ASP A 444 -11.73 5.35 24.72
CA ASP A 444 -10.59 5.02 23.88
C ASP A 444 -10.11 6.26 23.11
N LEU A 445 -9.46 7.16 23.84
CA LEU A 445 -8.80 8.36 23.35
C LEU A 445 -7.30 8.19 23.55
N ARG A 446 -6.52 8.38 22.49
CA ARG A 446 -5.06 8.24 22.50
C ARG A 446 -4.40 9.45 21.84
N PHE A 447 -3.36 9.93 22.47
CA PHE A 447 -2.44 10.92 21.92
C PHE A 447 -1.14 10.20 21.60
N ASN A 448 -0.73 10.27 20.32
CA ASN A 448 0.52 9.64 19.90
C ASN A 448 1.44 10.70 19.32
N ALA A 449 2.74 10.51 19.51
CA ALA A 449 3.75 11.36 18.90
C ALA A 449 4.97 10.52 18.55
N PHE A 450 5.69 10.92 17.50
CA PHE A 450 6.98 10.32 17.21
C PHE A 450 7.96 11.31 16.60
N TYR A 451 9.22 11.02 16.83
CA TYR A 451 10.37 11.53 16.11
C TYR A 451 11.12 10.38 15.48
N LYS A 452 11.50 10.51 14.21
CA LYS A 452 12.25 9.47 13.49
C LYS A 452 13.18 10.08 12.47
N GLN A 453 14.35 9.45 12.30
CA GLN A 453 15.22 9.68 11.15
C GLN A 453 15.19 8.48 10.21
N SER A 454 15.18 8.76 8.91
CA SER A 454 15.27 7.75 7.85
C SER A 454 16.37 8.14 6.88
N TYR A 455 17.21 7.17 6.53
CA TYR A 455 18.36 7.34 5.66
C TYR A 455 18.15 6.58 4.36
N ARG A 456 18.36 7.26 3.23
CA ARG A 456 18.26 6.65 1.91
C ARG A 456 19.58 6.78 1.17
N TYR A 457 20.23 5.67 0.88
CA TYR A 457 21.36 5.60 -0.01
C TYR A 457 20.89 5.67 -1.48
N PRO A 458 21.62 6.33 -2.41
CA PRO A 458 21.26 6.42 -3.82
C PRO A 458 21.12 5.04 -4.48
N THR A 459 20.19 4.90 -5.43
CA THR A 459 20.01 3.67 -6.20
C THR A 459 21.11 3.49 -7.23
N PHE A 460 21.19 2.31 -7.85
CA PHE A 460 22.15 2.11 -8.94
C PHE A 460 21.88 3.03 -10.13
N ASN A 461 20.60 3.28 -10.45
CA ASN A 461 20.26 4.24 -11.50
C ASN A 461 20.64 5.69 -11.13
N ASP A 462 20.44 6.08 -9.86
CA ASP A 462 20.85 7.41 -9.40
C ASP A 462 22.36 7.64 -9.61
N LEU A 463 23.17 6.59 -9.36
CA LEU A 463 24.64 6.69 -9.41
C LEU A 463 25.22 6.41 -10.80
N TYR A 464 24.71 5.39 -11.50
CA TYR A 464 25.44 4.77 -12.61
C TYR A 464 24.67 4.73 -13.93
N TYR A 465 23.43 5.26 -14.03
CA TYR A 465 22.63 5.15 -15.25
C TYR A 465 23.19 6.04 -16.36
N THR A 466 23.95 5.47 -17.31
CA THR A 466 24.54 6.11 -18.49
C THR A 466 24.90 7.59 -18.28
N ASP A 467 24.40 8.49 -19.15
CA ASP A 467 24.62 9.96 -19.08
C ASP A 467 23.79 10.67 -17.99
N MET A 468 22.91 9.94 -17.27
CA MET A 468 21.98 10.52 -16.29
C MET A 468 22.44 10.34 -14.86
N GLY A 469 23.16 9.27 -14.56
CA GLY A 469 23.65 8.95 -13.23
C GLY A 469 24.69 9.96 -12.75
N ASN A 470 24.81 10.10 -11.44
CA ASN A 470 25.78 10.97 -10.79
C ASN A 470 26.42 10.25 -9.60
N ALA A 471 27.66 9.80 -9.78
CA ALA A 471 28.41 9.09 -8.75
C ALA A 471 28.73 9.93 -7.50
N TYR A 472 28.56 11.25 -7.54
CA TYR A 472 28.82 12.16 -6.43
C TYR A 472 27.59 12.46 -5.58
N LEU A 473 26.46 11.76 -5.78
CA LEU A 473 25.25 11.98 -5.02
C LEU A 473 25.46 11.66 -3.52
N LYS A 474 24.98 12.57 -2.70
CA LYS A 474 24.90 12.37 -1.25
C LYS A 474 23.64 11.60 -0.91
N PRO A 475 23.68 10.71 0.09
CA PRO A 475 22.50 10.06 0.62
C PRO A 475 21.50 11.05 1.22
N GLU A 476 20.23 10.79 1.05
CA GLU A 476 19.15 11.59 1.63
C GLU A 476 18.99 11.29 3.13
N LEU A 477 18.72 12.32 3.92
CA LEU A 477 18.35 12.18 5.33
C LEU A 477 17.01 12.86 5.57
N ALA A 478 16.01 12.06 5.94
CA ALA A 478 14.71 12.54 6.33
C ALA A 478 14.56 12.58 7.86
N LYS A 479 14.11 13.71 8.41
CA LYS A 479 13.71 13.88 9.80
C LYS A 479 12.21 14.06 9.86
N GLN A 480 11.53 13.18 10.58
CA GLN A 480 10.07 13.13 10.65
C GLN A 480 9.61 13.40 12.08
N HIS A 481 8.60 14.23 12.21
CA HIS A 481 7.86 14.50 13.45
C HIS A 481 6.39 14.31 13.16
N SER A 482 5.66 13.63 14.04
CA SER A 482 4.22 13.48 13.94
C SER A 482 3.59 13.55 15.33
N ALA A 483 2.42 14.17 15.39
CA ALA A 483 1.56 14.17 16.55
C ALA A 483 0.13 13.79 16.10
N SER A 484 -0.47 12.79 16.71
CA SER A 484 -1.77 12.28 16.33
C SER A 484 -2.73 12.09 17.49
N LEU A 485 -4.00 12.25 17.15
CA LEU A 485 -5.14 11.97 18.01
C LEU A 485 -5.90 10.77 17.41
N SER A 486 -6.16 9.75 18.22
CA SER A 486 -7.03 8.64 17.87
C SER A 486 -8.17 8.54 18.87
N PHE A 487 -9.39 8.42 18.35
CA PHE A 487 -10.59 8.28 19.14
C PHE A 487 -11.45 7.15 18.58
N VAL A 488 -11.90 6.24 19.45
CA VAL A 488 -12.78 5.13 19.09
C VAL A 488 -13.96 5.12 20.06
N GLN A 489 -15.16 5.18 19.51
CA GLN A 489 -16.40 5.18 20.27
C GLN A 489 -17.34 4.11 19.71
N PRO A 490 -17.51 2.97 20.39
CA PRO A 490 -18.62 2.05 20.11
C PRO A 490 -19.93 2.66 20.58
N PHE A 491 -21.00 2.39 19.85
CA PHE A 491 -22.35 2.82 20.20
C PHE A 491 -23.41 1.81 19.75
N ARG A 492 -24.65 2.03 20.14
CA ARG A 492 -25.78 1.19 19.75
C ARG A 492 -26.79 2.00 18.94
N ILE A 493 -27.43 1.36 17.99
CA ILE A 493 -28.61 1.88 17.28
C ILE A 493 -29.77 0.96 17.65
N ALA A 494 -30.74 1.47 18.40
CA ALA A 494 -31.82 0.67 19.02
C ALA A 494 -31.21 -0.50 19.81
N ASP A 495 -31.68 -1.72 19.58
CA ASP A 495 -31.17 -2.93 20.26
C ASP A 495 -29.94 -3.54 19.58
N PHE A 496 -29.45 -2.95 18.50
CA PHE A 496 -28.33 -3.47 17.71
C PHE A 496 -26.98 -2.97 18.25
N ARG A 497 -26.13 -3.91 18.69
CA ARG A 497 -24.75 -3.67 19.11
C ARG A 497 -23.82 -3.81 17.89
N GLY A 498 -22.64 -3.23 17.98
CA GLY A 498 -21.56 -3.36 16.98
C GLY A 498 -21.40 -2.15 16.08
N SER A 499 -22.16 -1.07 16.29
CA SER A 499 -21.88 0.21 15.64
C SER A 499 -20.66 0.89 16.26
N GLU A 500 -19.84 1.55 15.43
CA GLU A 500 -18.59 2.13 15.87
C GLU A 500 -18.26 3.40 15.07
N PHE A 501 -17.73 4.39 15.75
CA PHE A 501 -17.09 5.59 15.20
C PHE A 501 -15.61 5.56 15.52
N ARG A 502 -14.75 5.78 14.51
CA ARG A 502 -13.30 5.99 14.69
C ARG A 502 -12.88 7.27 14.02
N LEU A 503 -12.02 8.01 14.68
CA LEU A 503 -11.38 9.22 14.16
C LEU A 503 -9.89 9.14 14.42
N ASN A 504 -9.08 9.34 13.39
CA ASN A 504 -7.64 9.55 13.51
C ASN A 504 -7.30 10.86 12.82
N ALA A 505 -6.60 11.73 13.52
CA ALA A 505 -6.08 12.99 12.98
C ALA A 505 -4.56 13.03 13.25
N ASP A 506 -3.78 13.17 12.21
CA ASP A 506 -2.32 13.15 12.23
C ASP A 506 -1.77 14.47 11.68
N TYR A 507 -1.13 15.27 12.49
CA TYR A 507 -0.30 16.39 12.04
C TYR A 507 1.15 15.92 11.91
N TYR A 508 1.83 16.27 10.82
CA TYR A 508 3.23 15.92 10.59
C TYR A 508 4.05 17.07 10.04
N TYR A 509 5.33 17.05 10.43
CA TYR A 509 6.37 17.93 9.92
C TYR A 509 7.60 17.09 9.56
N ASN A 510 7.98 17.12 8.27
CA ASN A 510 9.13 16.39 7.78
C ASN A 510 10.13 17.34 7.13
N ARG A 511 11.40 17.03 7.25
CA ARG A 511 12.50 17.75 6.61
C ARG A 511 13.41 16.74 5.92
N ILE A 512 13.60 16.87 4.61
CA ILE A 512 14.48 16.01 3.82
C ILE A 512 15.66 16.87 3.36
N SER A 513 16.87 16.46 3.74
CA SER A 513 18.12 17.04 3.30
C SER A 513 18.71 16.22 2.16
N ASP A 514 19.40 16.88 1.23
CA ASP A 514 20.07 16.28 0.07
C ASP A 514 19.11 15.41 -0.78
N LYS A 515 17.85 15.84 -0.96
CA LYS A 515 16.85 15.12 -1.73
C LYS A 515 17.32 14.90 -3.17
N ILE A 516 17.30 13.63 -3.61
CA ILE A 516 17.71 13.25 -4.96
C ILE A 516 16.53 13.42 -5.91
N ILE A 517 16.73 14.18 -6.97
CA ILE A 517 15.74 14.39 -8.03
C ILE A 517 16.38 14.24 -9.40
N ALA A 518 15.57 13.83 -10.38
CA ALA A 518 15.93 13.91 -11.78
C ALA A 518 15.69 15.33 -12.27
N TYR A 519 16.73 15.99 -12.78
CA TYR A 519 16.70 17.36 -13.25
C TYR A 519 16.98 17.42 -14.77
N PRO A 520 16.19 18.14 -15.58
CA PRO A 520 16.43 18.27 -17.01
C PRO A 520 17.69 19.11 -17.26
N LYS A 521 18.66 18.56 -18.00
CA LYS A 521 19.91 19.23 -18.33
C LYS A 521 19.77 20.02 -19.64
N GLY A 522 19.38 21.29 -19.55
CA GLY A 522 19.25 22.20 -20.66
C GLY A 522 18.10 21.87 -21.63
N GLN A 523 18.15 22.43 -22.86
CA GLN A 523 17.16 22.23 -23.93
C GLN A 523 17.20 20.83 -24.59
N GLN A 524 18.17 20.03 -24.26
CA GLN A 524 18.33 18.67 -24.77
C GLN A 524 17.66 17.73 -23.77
N PHE A 525 16.57 17.12 -23.99
CA PHE A 525 15.82 16.06 -23.26
C PHE A 525 16.66 15.07 -22.42
N ARG A 526 17.82 15.51 -21.94
CA ARG A 526 18.74 14.77 -21.07
C ARG A 526 18.46 15.16 -19.64
N TRP A 527 18.32 14.18 -18.81
CA TRP A 527 18.13 14.33 -17.36
C TRP A 527 19.45 14.04 -16.65
N THR A 528 19.67 14.62 -15.51
CA THR A 528 20.75 14.26 -14.61
C THR A 528 20.21 14.14 -13.19
N MET A 529 20.83 13.31 -12.39
CA MET A 529 20.47 13.16 -10.98
C MET A 529 21.24 14.18 -10.15
N LEU A 530 20.52 14.96 -9.35
CA LEU A 530 21.10 15.98 -8.47
C LEU A 530 20.53 15.85 -7.06
N ASN A 531 21.30 16.28 -6.07
CA ASN A 531 20.76 16.55 -4.75
C ASN A 531 20.11 17.93 -4.74
N LEU A 532 18.80 17.97 -4.57
CA LEU A 532 18.09 19.17 -4.16
C LEU A 532 18.38 19.37 -2.66
N GLY A 533 18.73 20.56 -2.23
CA GLY A 533 19.27 20.77 -0.87
C GLY A 533 18.28 20.40 0.22
N LEU A 534 17.14 21.13 0.33
CA LEU A 534 16.24 21.00 1.46
C LEU A 534 14.77 21.11 1.08
N VAL A 535 14.00 20.07 1.41
CA VAL A 535 12.53 20.07 1.27
C VAL A 535 11.88 20.04 2.66
N LYS A 536 10.93 20.95 2.90
CA LYS A 536 10.07 20.97 4.08
C LYS A 536 8.68 20.50 3.72
N ILE A 537 8.13 19.59 4.52
CA ILE A 537 6.80 19.02 4.32
C ILE A 537 5.99 19.22 5.61
N ASN A 538 4.83 19.88 5.50
CA ASN A 538 3.85 19.98 6.57
C ASN A 538 2.54 19.39 6.08
N GLY A 539 1.81 18.71 6.95
CA GLY A 539 0.50 18.21 6.57
C GLY A 539 -0.36 17.77 7.74
N LEU A 540 -1.62 17.56 7.39
CA LEU A 540 -2.66 17.05 8.28
C LEU A 540 -3.44 15.96 7.53
N ASP A 541 -3.42 14.75 8.06
CA ASP A 541 -4.26 13.65 7.61
C ASP A 541 -5.41 13.43 8.59
N VAL A 542 -6.64 13.36 8.07
CA VAL A 542 -7.84 13.04 8.86
C VAL A 542 -8.50 11.81 8.27
N ASN A 543 -8.68 10.78 9.09
CA ASN A 543 -9.32 9.52 8.74
C ASN A 543 -10.51 9.30 9.65
N THR A 544 -11.69 9.15 9.07
CA THR A 544 -12.92 8.82 9.79
C THR A 544 -13.46 7.50 9.28
N HIS A 545 -13.84 6.63 10.21
CA HIS A 545 -14.51 5.37 9.90
C HIS A 545 -15.79 5.28 10.72
N LEU A 546 -16.90 5.09 10.03
CA LEU A 546 -18.23 4.89 10.58
C LEU A 546 -18.70 3.50 10.20
N HIS A 547 -19.17 2.75 11.18
CA HIS A 547 -19.84 1.48 10.97
C HIS A 547 -21.15 1.48 11.73
N PHE A 548 -22.24 1.22 11.02
CA PHE A 548 -23.58 1.17 11.57
C PHE A 548 -24.16 -0.23 11.35
N VAL A 549 -24.55 -0.90 12.42
CA VAL A 549 -25.36 -2.11 12.37
C VAL A 549 -26.82 -1.66 12.46
N LEU A 550 -27.61 -1.99 11.44
CA LEU A 550 -28.99 -1.54 11.28
C LEU A 550 -29.97 -2.71 11.47
N PRO A 551 -31.25 -2.44 11.72
CA PRO A 551 -32.28 -3.47 11.79
C PRO A 551 -32.35 -4.33 10.53
N LYS A 552 -32.91 -5.55 10.68
CA LYS A 552 -33.15 -6.51 9.57
C LYS A 552 -31.88 -6.89 8.80
N ASN A 553 -30.75 -6.97 9.49
CA ASN A 553 -29.44 -7.38 8.96
C ASN A 553 -28.86 -6.43 7.89
N PHE A 554 -29.26 -5.17 7.89
CA PHE A 554 -28.59 -4.14 7.12
C PHE A 554 -27.38 -3.59 7.86
N TYR A 555 -26.41 -3.08 7.14
CA TYR A 555 -25.29 -2.34 7.69
C TYR A 555 -24.83 -1.25 6.71
N LEU A 556 -24.25 -0.19 7.27
CA LEU A 556 -23.64 0.90 6.53
C LEU A 556 -22.22 1.11 7.06
N THR A 557 -21.26 1.12 6.18
CA THR A 557 -19.87 1.48 6.50
C THR A 557 -19.47 2.68 5.66
N ALA A 558 -18.86 3.68 6.26
CA ALA A 558 -18.31 4.82 5.55
C ALA A 558 -16.89 5.10 6.04
N LYS A 559 -15.97 5.29 5.10
CA LYS A 559 -14.59 5.76 5.36
C LYS A 559 -14.43 7.09 4.65
N LEU A 560 -14.03 8.12 5.37
CA LEU A 560 -13.74 9.45 4.84
C LEU A 560 -12.29 9.77 5.15
N GLN A 561 -11.55 10.21 4.16
CA GLN A 561 -10.15 10.54 4.28
C GLN A 561 -9.88 11.89 3.64
N TYR A 562 -9.10 12.68 4.32
CA TYR A 562 -8.70 14.00 3.86
C TYR A 562 -7.25 14.25 4.22
N THR A 563 -6.50 14.79 3.28
CA THR A 563 -5.12 15.21 3.45
C THR A 563 -4.96 16.65 2.99
N TYR A 564 -4.41 17.48 3.86
CA TYR A 564 -3.80 18.76 3.52
C TYR A 564 -2.30 18.63 3.64
N GLN A 565 -1.53 19.08 2.64
CA GLN A 565 -0.08 19.07 2.72
C GLN A 565 0.58 20.17 1.91
N THR A 566 1.70 20.65 2.44
CA THR A 566 2.66 21.48 1.72
C THR A 566 3.99 20.74 1.68
N ALA A 567 4.60 20.68 0.52
CA ALA A 567 5.94 20.12 0.34
C ALA A 567 6.75 21.09 -0.51
N ILE A 568 7.54 21.92 0.12
CA ILE A 568 8.17 23.09 -0.49
C ILE A 568 9.70 22.97 -0.51
N ASP A 569 10.29 23.46 -1.57
CA ASP A 569 11.73 23.66 -1.67
C ASP A 569 12.14 24.89 -0.84
N VAL A 570 13.09 24.71 0.05
CA VAL A 570 13.68 25.79 0.89
C VAL A 570 15.21 25.73 0.87
N THR A 571 15.76 25.33 -0.27
CA THR A 571 17.20 25.12 -0.44
C THR A 571 17.96 26.44 -0.41
N ASP A 572 17.65 27.35 -1.33
CA ASP A 572 18.31 28.65 -1.44
C ASP A 572 17.25 29.75 -1.60
N PRO A 573 17.21 30.74 -0.69
CA PRO A 573 16.30 31.88 -0.80
C PRO A 573 16.46 32.70 -2.10
N ALA A 574 17.60 32.60 -2.79
CA ALA A 574 17.85 33.27 -4.05
C ALA A 574 17.28 32.53 -5.26
N ASP A 575 16.87 31.28 -5.11
CA ASP A 575 16.29 30.48 -6.20
C ASP A 575 14.87 30.91 -6.55
N ASN A 576 14.53 30.91 -7.84
CA ASN A 576 13.18 31.25 -8.33
C ASN A 576 12.09 30.31 -7.82
N TYR A 577 12.43 29.13 -7.36
CA TYR A 577 11.47 28.14 -6.81
C TYR A 577 11.50 28.04 -5.30
N TYR A 578 12.17 28.92 -4.61
CA TYR A 578 12.16 28.95 -3.15
C TYR A 578 10.74 29.12 -2.62
N GLY A 579 10.32 28.22 -1.72
CA GLY A 579 8.96 28.21 -1.18
C GLY A 579 7.90 27.60 -2.12
N HIS A 580 8.26 27.16 -3.31
CA HIS A 580 7.35 26.51 -4.23
C HIS A 580 7.10 25.05 -3.86
N GLN A 581 5.86 24.60 -4.12
CA GLN A 581 5.45 23.20 -3.98
C GLN A 581 6.21 22.31 -4.96
N ILE A 582 6.74 21.19 -4.49
CA ILE A 582 7.43 20.23 -5.36
C ILE A 582 6.43 19.57 -6.35
N PRO A 583 6.90 19.11 -7.53
CA PRO A 583 6.02 18.64 -8.58
C PRO A 583 5.08 17.52 -8.18
N TYR A 584 3.85 17.56 -8.71
CA TYR A 584 2.78 16.58 -8.52
C TYR A 584 2.26 16.40 -7.10
N ILE A 585 2.55 17.30 -6.18
CA ILE A 585 2.01 17.27 -4.83
C ILE A 585 0.80 18.20 -4.74
N PRO A 586 -0.43 17.69 -4.52
CA PRO A 586 -1.60 18.53 -4.29
C PRO A 586 -1.61 19.08 -2.86
N TRP A 587 -2.13 20.31 -2.68
CA TRP A 587 -2.38 20.85 -1.34
C TRP A 587 -3.51 20.10 -0.64
N HIS A 588 -4.55 19.73 -1.40
CA HIS A 588 -5.73 19.05 -0.88
C HIS A 588 -5.98 17.76 -1.65
N SER A 589 -6.22 16.69 -0.95
CA SER A 589 -6.69 15.44 -1.52
C SER A 589 -7.62 14.73 -0.55
N GLY A 590 -8.45 13.84 -1.05
CA GLY A 590 -9.33 13.09 -0.20
C GLY A 590 -10.03 11.95 -0.90
N SER A 591 -10.60 11.06 -0.12
CA SER A 591 -11.41 9.95 -0.61
C SER A 591 -12.60 9.69 0.32
N ALA A 592 -13.66 9.16 -0.25
CA ALA A 592 -14.79 8.65 0.48
C ALA A 592 -15.16 7.26 -0.06
N VAL A 593 -15.31 6.29 0.82
CA VAL A 593 -15.75 4.94 0.48
C VAL A 593 -16.97 4.61 1.34
N GLY A 594 -18.12 4.43 0.71
CA GLY A 594 -19.37 4.05 1.34
C GLY A 594 -19.76 2.64 0.93
N MET A 595 -20.23 1.85 1.87
CA MET A 595 -20.75 0.51 1.64
C MET A 595 -22.08 0.35 2.37
N PHE A 596 -23.14 0.10 1.62
CA PHE A 596 -24.42 -0.30 2.17
C PHE A 596 -24.63 -1.77 1.86
N GLY A 597 -24.92 -2.57 2.87
CA GLY A 597 -25.05 -4.01 2.71
C GLY A 597 -26.21 -4.59 3.49
N TRP A 598 -26.62 -5.76 3.01
CA TRP A 598 -27.59 -6.62 3.64
C TRP A 598 -27.08 -8.06 3.59
N SER A 599 -27.24 -8.80 4.68
CA SER A 599 -26.79 -10.19 4.73
C SER A 599 -27.77 -11.05 5.52
N ASN A 600 -27.95 -12.28 5.07
CA ASN A 600 -28.60 -13.34 5.83
C ASN A 600 -27.70 -14.59 5.81
N GLU A 601 -28.24 -15.72 6.25
CA GLU A 601 -27.49 -16.99 6.32
C GLU A 601 -27.06 -17.56 4.98
N TRP A 602 -27.70 -17.13 3.87
CA TRP A 602 -27.57 -17.71 2.54
C TRP A 602 -27.03 -16.76 1.49
N MET A 603 -27.17 -15.46 1.70
CA MET A 603 -26.82 -14.44 0.69
C MET A 603 -26.42 -13.14 1.36
N GLN A 604 -25.53 -12.43 0.64
CA GLN A 604 -25.07 -11.10 1.00
C GLN A 604 -25.14 -10.21 -0.24
N TYR A 605 -25.59 -8.98 -0.05
CA TYR A 605 -25.62 -7.97 -1.12
C TYR A 605 -24.94 -6.70 -0.61
N HIS A 606 -24.12 -6.10 -1.46
CA HIS A 606 -23.41 -4.87 -1.15
C HIS A 606 -23.49 -3.89 -2.31
N LEU A 607 -23.81 -2.65 -1.98
CA LEU A 607 -23.65 -1.51 -2.85
C LEU A 607 -22.46 -0.71 -2.33
N ASN A 608 -21.40 -0.61 -3.12
CA ASN A 608 -20.20 0.14 -2.78
C ASN A 608 -20.12 1.38 -3.65
N TYR A 609 -19.85 2.50 -3.03
CA TYR A 609 -19.58 3.77 -3.70
C TYR A 609 -18.22 4.28 -3.26
N SER A 610 -17.40 4.70 -4.20
CA SER A 610 -16.09 5.28 -3.92
C SER A 610 -15.92 6.60 -4.66
N PHE A 611 -15.31 7.54 -3.97
CA PHE A 611 -14.99 8.87 -4.47
C PHE A 611 -13.52 9.18 -4.18
N ILE A 612 -12.82 9.76 -5.13
CA ILE A 612 -11.46 10.29 -4.98
C ILE A 612 -11.44 11.71 -5.52
N TYR A 613 -10.77 12.59 -4.80
CA TYR A 613 -10.45 13.95 -5.22
C TYR A 613 -8.96 14.22 -5.05
N VAL A 614 -8.33 14.76 -6.07
CA VAL A 614 -6.96 15.26 -6.04
C VAL A 614 -6.99 16.72 -6.50
N GLY A 615 -6.55 17.62 -5.64
CA GLY A 615 -6.57 19.04 -5.85
C GLY A 615 -5.54 19.52 -6.89
N GLU A 616 -5.45 20.81 -7.01
CA GLU A 616 -4.49 21.49 -7.89
C GLU A 616 -3.04 21.17 -7.49
N ARG A 617 -2.17 21.13 -8.49
CA ARG A 617 -0.75 20.83 -8.37
C ARG A 617 0.02 21.40 -9.56
N TYR A 618 1.35 21.35 -9.49
CA TYR A 618 2.22 21.76 -10.59
C TYR A 618 3.04 20.57 -11.10
N ASN A 619 3.37 20.56 -12.37
CA ASN A 619 4.15 19.50 -13.00
C ASN A 619 5.67 19.77 -13.02
N GLN A 620 6.08 21.00 -12.69
CA GLN A 620 7.46 21.47 -12.60
C GLN A 620 7.72 22.13 -11.24
N GLN A 621 8.99 22.45 -10.94
CA GLN A 621 9.37 23.14 -9.71
C GLN A 621 8.82 24.58 -9.63
N GLU A 622 8.74 25.28 -10.76
CA GLU A 622 8.12 26.61 -10.81
C GLU A 622 6.60 26.49 -10.74
N ASN A 623 6.01 27.11 -9.72
CA ASN A 623 4.56 27.10 -9.51
C ASN A 623 3.90 28.25 -10.28
N ILE A 624 4.07 28.26 -11.60
CA ILE A 624 3.46 29.24 -12.54
C ILE A 624 2.29 28.60 -13.28
N LEU A 625 1.43 29.42 -13.87
CA LEU A 625 0.25 28.96 -14.58
C LEU A 625 0.56 27.99 -15.73
N TYR A 626 1.68 28.17 -16.41
CA TYR A 626 2.12 27.25 -17.47
C TYR A 626 2.36 25.80 -16.98
N ASN A 627 2.78 25.65 -15.72
CA ASN A 627 3.06 24.37 -15.09
C ASN A 627 1.89 23.83 -14.27
N TYR A 628 0.75 24.53 -14.28
CA TYR A 628 -0.45 24.16 -13.53
C TYR A 628 -1.07 22.87 -14.07
N THR A 629 -1.45 21.99 -13.17
CA THR A 629 -2.16 20.75 -13.47
C THR A 629 -3.50 20.75 -12.73
N GLN A 630 -4.59 20.63 -13.50
CA GLN A 630 -5.95 20.76 -12.99
C GLN A 630 -6.27 19.68 -11.92
N PRO A 631 -7.12 20.03 -10.95
CA PRO A 631 -7.70 19.07 -10.03
C PRO A 631 -8.58 18.07 -10.79
N TRP A 632 -8.71 16.87 -10.23
CA TRP A 632 -9.57 15.84 -10.79
C TRP A 632 -10.29 15.06 -9.68
N TYR A 633 -11.37 14.41 -10.07
CA TYR A 633 -12.12 13.53 -9.20
C TYR A 633 -12.72 12.35 -9.99
N THR A 634 -12.96 11.25 -9.31
CA THR A 634 -13.69 10.09 -9.88
C THR A 634 -14.72 9.56 -8.90
N HIS A 635 -15.80 9.03 -9.46
CA HIS A 635 -16.84 8.32 -8.73
C HIS A 635 -16.92 6.90 -9.28
N ASP A 636 -16.81 5.92 -8.40
CA ASP A 636 -16.90 4.51 -8.77
C ASP A 636 -18.07 3.88 -8.03
N LEU A 637 -18.78 2.96 -8.69
CA LEU A 637 -19.92 2.23 -8.15
C LEU A 637 -19.72 0.73 -8.38
N SER A 638 -20.00 -0.08 -7.35
CA SER A 638 -19.92 -1.53 -7.43
C SER A 638 -21.13 -2.17 -6.75
N ILE A 639 -21.74 -3.14 -7.40
CA ILE A 639 -22.81 -3.99 -6.87
C ILE A 639 -22.26 -5.40 -6.76
N VAL A 640 -22.37 -6.00 -5.57
CA VAL A 640 -21.85 -7.33 -5.28
C VAL A 640 -22.95 -8.18 -4.68
N GLY A 641 -23.14 -9.38 -5.21
CA GLY A 641 -23.98 -10.43 -4.64
C GLY A 641 -23.14 -11.67 -4.34
N GLU A 642 -23.36 -12.27 -3.17
CA GLU A 642 -22.73 -13.53 -2.76
C GLU A 642 -23.85 -14.49 -2.31
N TRP A 643 -23.77 -15.75 -2.75
CA TRP A 643 -24.74 -16.79 -2.45
C TRP A 643 -24.04 -18.06 -1.98
N ASP A 644 -24.37 -18.51 -0.77
CA ASP A 644 -23.94 -19.80 -0.27
C ASP A 644 -24.90 -20.88 -0.73
N ILE A 645 -24.41 -21.83 -1.50
CA ILE A 645 -25.17 -22.94 -2.07
C ILE A 645 -24.97 -24.17 -1.20
N TYR A 646 -26.05 -24.73 -0.68
CA TYR A 646 -26.03 -25.85 0.23
C TYR A 646 -26.60 -27.11 -0.44
N LYS A 647 -26.12 -28.28 -0.02
CA LYS A 647 -26.70 -29.55 -0.42
C LYS A 647 -28.05 -29.72 0.27
N ALA A 648 -29.12 -29.96 -0.49
CA ALA A 648 -30.42 -30.31 0.09
C ALA A 648 -30.30 -31.58 0.95
N ARG A 649 -30.74 -31.51 2.18
CA ARG A 649 -30.79 -32.65 3.10
C ARG A 649 -32.19 -33.24 3.06
N GLY A 650 -32.31 -34.60 2.96
CA GLY A 650 -33.62 -35.29 3.06
C GLY A 650 -34.26 -35.05 4.41
N GLU A 651 -35.54 -35.05 4.43
CA GLU A 651 -36.66 -34.91 5.38
C GLU A 651 -36.46 -34.78 6.90
N ARG A 652 -35.27 -34.55 7.46
CA ARG A 652 -35.11 -34.26 8.91
C ARG A 652 -34.76 -32.82 9.17
N ARG A 653 -35.63 -32.14 9.89
CA ARG A 653 -35.65 -30.71 10.26
C ARG A 653 -34.50 -30.21 11.17
N GLU A 654 -33.37 -30.88 11.25
CA GLU A 654 -32.28 -30.45 12.15
C GLU A 654 -30.96 -30.28 11.42
N ALA A 655 -30.32 -29.13 11.68
CA ALA A 655 -29.02 -28.66 11.28
C ALA A 655 -28.86 -28.29 9.78
N LYS A 656 -28.19 -27.15 9.55
CA LYS A 656 -27.76 -26.60 8.22
C LYS A 656 -27.15 -27.71 7.36
N GLY A 657 -27.60 -27.84 6.13
CA GLY A 657 -26.95 -28.68 5.15
C GLY A 657 -25.47 -28.28 4.98
N LYS A 658 -24.61 -29.21 4.55
CA LYS A 658 -23.19 -28.89 4.27
C LYS A 658 -23.13 -27.89 3.11
N ARG A 659 -22.43 -26.76 3.31
CA ARG A 659 -22.15 -25.79 2.23
C ARG A 659 -21.39 -26.49 1.11
N LEU A 660 -21.90 -26.37 -0.13
CA LEU A 660 -21.25 -26.90 -1.33
C LEU A 660 -20.22 -25.91 -1.88
N PHE A 661 -20.66 -24.70 -2.15
CA PHE A 661 -19.81 -23.63 -2.64
C PHE A 661 -20.46 -22.26 -2.44
N THR A 662 -19.67 -21.21 -2.50
CA THR A 662 -20.13 -19.82 -2.54
C THR A 662 -19.94 -19.29 -3.96
N LEU A 663 -21.02 -18.77 -4.55
CA LEU A 663 -20.99 -18.01 -5.80
C LEU A 663 -20.96 -16.52 -5.49
N ARG A 664 -20.02 -15.77 -6.09
CA ARG A 664 -19.98 -14.32 -5.98
C ARG A 664 -19.99 -13.70 -7.37
N VAL A 665 -20.82 -12.67 -7.55
CA VAL A 665 -20.87 -11.85 -8.77
C VAL A 665 -20.71 -10.39 -8.36
N ALA A 666 -19.83 -9.67 -9.05
CA ALA A 666 -19.64 -8.24 -8.86
C ALA A 666 -19.66 -7.50 -10.20
N LEU A 667 -20.38 -6.38 -10.23
CA LEU A 667 -20.47 -5.47 -11.37
C LEU A 667 -19.94 -4.11 -10.94
N ASP A 668 -18.95 -3.59 -11.63
CA ASP A 668 -18.30 -2.32 -11.34
C ASP A 668 -18.43 -1.35 -12.48
N VAL A 669 -18.69 -0.10 -12.15
CA VAL A 669 -18.63 1.05 -13.05
C VAL A 669 -17.60 2.03 -12.45
N ASN A 670 -16.45 2.14 -13.10
CA ASN A 670 -15.41 3.08 -12.69
C ASN A 670 -15.57 4.39 -13.46
N ASN A 671 -15.20 5.52 -12.82
CA ASN A 671 -15.36 6.86 -13.36
C ASN A 671 -16.79 7.10 -13.90
N LEU A 672 -17.78 6.91 -13.03
CA LEU A 672 -19.22 6.95 -13.34
C LEU A 672 -19.64 8.21 -14.12
N LEU A 673 -19.04 9.36 -13.80
CA LEU A 673 -19.32 10.64 -14.45
C LEU A 673 -18.54 10.86 -15.74
N SER A 674 -17.71 9.89 -16.16
CA SER A 674 -16.87 9.97 -17.37
C SER A 674 -15.95 11.21 -17.39
N GLN A 675 -15.38 11.55 -16.23
CA GLN A 675 -14.43 12.64 -16.08
C GLN A 675 -13.20 12.41 -16.97
N ASP A 676 -12.80 13.44 -17.71
CA ASP A 676 -11.49 13.48 -18.37
C ASP A 676 -10.45 13.98 -17.37
N TYR A 677 -9.39 13.22 -17.14
CA TYR A 677 -8.36 13.61 -16.20
C TYR A 677 -7.00 12.96 -16.51
N ASP A 678 -5.95 13.61 -16.03
CA ASP A 678 -4.59 13.13 -16.04
C ASP A 678 -4.07 13.03 -14.60
N VAL A 679 -3.53 11.88 -14.21
CA VAL A 679 -2.77 11.74 -12.96
C VAL A 679 -1.39 12.37 -13.13
N ILE A 680 -0.73 12.06 -14.22
CA ILE A 680 0.50 12.67 -14.70
C ILE A 680 0.16 13.43 -15.98
N LEU A 681 0.60 14.67 -16.10
CA LEU A 681 0.30 15.53 -17.25
C LEU A 681 0.65 14.83 -18.57
N ASN A 682 -0.27 14.87 -19.53
CA ASN A 682 -0.17 14.21 -20.84
C ASN A 682 -0.27 12.68 -20.82
N TYR A 683 -0.68 12.09 -19.71
CA TYR A 683 -1.04 10.69 -19.60
C TYR A 683 -2.56 10.59 -19.30
N PRO A 684 -3.40 10.70 -20.33
CA PRO A 684 -4.85 10.68 -20.14
C PRO A 684 -5.30 9.35 -19.54
N MET A 685 -6.19 9.43 -18.57
CA MET A 685 -6.75 8.28 -17.86
C MET A 685 -8.03 7.79 -18.52
N PRO A 686 -8.44 6.52 -18.29
CA PRO A 686 -9.67 5.98 -18.83
C PRO A 686 -10.92 6.74 -18.37
N LYS A 687 -11.83 7.02 -19.30
CA LYS A 687 -13.19 7.47 -19.01
C LYS A 687 -14.00 6.37 -18.31
N ARG A 688 -15.34 6.51 -18.28
CA ARG A 688 -16.22 5.47 -17.72
C ARG A 688 -15.90 4.11 -18.32
N ASN A 689 -15.73 3.14 -17.43
CA ASN A 689 -15.43 1.78 -17.82
C ASN A 689 -16.11 0.77 -16.89
N TYR A 690 -16.26 -0.45 -17.36
CA TYR A 690 -17.05 -1.48 -16.73
C TYR A 690 -16.22 -2.73 -16.49
N LYS A 691 -16.53 -3.44 -15.41
CA LYS A 691 -15.91 -4.72 -15.07
C LYS A 691 -16.95 -5.65 -14.45
N CYS A 692 -16.95 -6.90 -14.88
CA CYS A 692 -17.73 -7.99 -14.29
C CYS A 692 -16.76 -9.01 -13.68
N THR A 693 -17.06 -9.46 -12.48
CA THR A 693 -16.29 -10.50 -11.80
C THR A 693 -17.21 -11.60 -11.33
N ILE A 694 -16.90 -12.85 -11.68
CA ILE A 694 -17.60 -14.04 -11.21
C ILE A 694 -16.57 -14.91 -10.48
N SER A 695 -16.88 -15.36 -9.28
CA SER A 695 -16.01 -16.29 -8.54
C SER A 695 -16.82 -17.39 -7.86
N ILE A 696 -16.24 -18.57 -7.80
CA ILE A 696 -16.77 -19.75 -7.12
C ILE A 696 -15.73 -20.18 -6.11
N THR A 697 -16.15 -20.34 -4.87
CA THR A 697 -15.31 -20.81 -3.75
C THR A 697 -15.91 -22.06 -3.15
N TYR A 698 -15.10 -23.15 -3.11
CA TYR A 698 -15.47 -24.45 -2.51
C TYR A 698 -14.74 -24.65 -1.19
#